data_48b209e14ab829e4679a9c3bda7aa70f
#
_entry.id   48b209e14ab829e4679a9c3bda7aa70f
#
_cell.length_a   1.000
_cell.length_b   1.000
_cell.length_c   1.000
_cell.angle_alpha   90.00
_cell.angle_beta   90.00
_cell.angle_gamma   90.00
#
_symmetry.space_group_name_H-M   'P 1'
#
loop_
_entity.id
_entity.type
_entity.pdbx_description
1 polymer ?
#
loop_
_entity_poly.entity_id
_entity_poly.type
_entity_poly.pdbx_seq_one_letter_code
_entity_poly.pdbx_strand_id
1 'polypeptide(L)'
;MSDLRVHGGAVYWRESRPAEGGRQVLMRWTDTGGVESLTPEGFNVRTRVHEYGGNSYLVTDRGVVFVHFADQRLYWQPFAGGAPVALTPTGYQYADAVADPAHGRMLWVREDHTAATKAANGEERNEIVVLALPGESVPAESAGRVLATGADFYASPRLSADGTQLVYLSWDHPAMPWDRTRLHEANLDGALAGPPLESKVLVDDPRIAVLEPFYAEDGTLYAIADGSGWWNLCRWDGEALRTLQPIEREFGGPLWQLGMDSLVPLGDGRVLARSSLEAVDQLGLVELASGTWTPFDLPFVSFGEVQVLAPGKAVTLAQASDDTAVLVELDLASGSHRVLHQPSASPLAPEWVSRPEAIRFPTAPGPGGEPREAHAWFYPPTNPHQQGPAGERPPLIVTIHGGPTAAAKATLSLSRQYWTSRGFAVVDVNYGGSTSYGRAYRERLNGQWGVVDVADAIAAVDFLIGSGRVDPERVAIRGGSAGGYTTLAALAFHHRFKAGANLYGVSDLAALAATSHKFERQYDVSLIGPPDEALYRARSPLYHLEGFTEPLITLQGSEDRVVPPEQSRLIVEALDARGVPHAYIEFEGEQHGFRQAANIIRAQEAELYFYGQIFGFTPADVIDPVEIRHWPRE
;
A
#
# COMPACT_ATOMS: atom_id res chain seq x y z
N MET A 1 4.29 11.92 -1.04
CA MET A 1 5.00 11.98 0.27
C MET A 1 4.72 10.71 1.03
N SER A 2 5.69 10.15 1.76
CA SER A 2 5.61 8.95 2.61
C SER A 2 6.79 8.91 3.60
N ASP A 3 6.77 7.94 4.53
CA ASP A 3 7.84 7.70 5.49
C ASP A 3 8.18 8.94 6.34
N LEU A 4 7.16 9.48 7.03
CA LEU A 4 7.32 10.65 7.88
C LEU A 4 8.13 10.33 9.14
N ARG A 5 9.14 11.16 9.47
CA ARG A 5 9.92 11.09 10.70
C ARG A 5 10.17 12.48 11.27
N VAL A 6 10.30 12.56 12.59
CA VAL A 6 10.70 13.76 13.31
C VAL A 6 12.01 13.50 14.06
N HIS A 7 12.95 14.44 13.96
CA HIS A 7 14.18 14.41 14.73
C HIS A 7 14.70 15.82 14.97
N GLY A 8 15.04 16.15 16.23
CA GLY A 8 15.57 17.46 16.59
C GLY A 8 14.68 18.66 16.23
N GLY A 9 13.35 18.49 16.26
CA GLY A 9 12.39 19.53 15.87
C GLY A 9 12.27 19.77 14.36
N ALA A 10 12.95 18.99 13.54
CA ALA A 10 12.79 18.97 12.09
C ALA A 10 11.93 17.80 11.64
N VAL A 11 11.23 17.97 10.52
CA VAL A 11 10.37 16.96 9.92
C VAL A 11 11.03 16.45 8.65
N TYR A 12 11.05 15.14 8.48
CA TYR A 12 11.64 14.45 7.34
C TYR A 12 10.60 13.57 6.67
N TRP A 13 10.63 13.47 5.34
CA TRP A 13 9.77 12.58 4.57
C TRP A 13 10.41 12.20 3.25
N ARG A 14 9.93 11.14 2.65
CA ARG A 14 10.29 10.75 1.30
C ARG A 14 9.30 11.31 0.29
N GLU A 15 9.78 11.81 -0.85
CA GLU A 15 8.96 12.38 -1.91
C GLU A 15 9.31 11.79 -3.27
N SER A 16 8.30 11.41 -4.04
CA SER A 16 8.47 10.88 -5.40
C SER A 16 8.69 12.01 -6.40
N ARG A 17 9.57 11.80 -7.36
CA ARG A 17 9.93 12.69 -8.47
C ARG A 17 9.64 12.03 -9.82
N PRO A 18 8.38 12.00 -10.31
CA PRO A 18 8.04 11.34 -11.58
C PRO A 18 8.78 11.91 -12.78
N ALA A 19 9.06 13.23 -12.79
CA ALA A 19 9.84 13.90 -13.83
C ALA A 19 11.34 13.56 -13.81
N GLU A 20 11.83 12.92 -12.71
CA GLU A 20 13.21 12.49 -12.54
C GLU A 20 13.33 10.96 -12.62
N GLY A 21 12.60 10.31 -13.54
CA GLY A 21 12.61 8.85 -13.68
C GLY A 21 11.97 8.09 -12.52
N GLY A 22 11.06 8.71 -11.76
CA GLY A 22 10.41 8.08 -10.61
C GLY A 22 11.29 8.00 -9.35
N ARG A 23 12.37 8.78 -9.29
CA ARG A 23 13.31 8.82 -8.16
C ARG A 23 12.59 9.23 -6.86
N GLN A 24 12.97 8.60 -5.74
CA GLN A 24 12.52 8.97 -4.39
C GLN A 24 13.61 9.78 -3.71
N VAL A 25 13.25 10.94 -3.16
CA VAL A 25 14.17 11.85 -2.49
C VAL A 25 13.75 12.06 -1.03
N LEU A 26 14.74 12.19 -0.15
CA LEU A 26 14.53 12.56 1.24
C LEU A 26 14.45 14.08 1.34
N MET A 27 13.39 14.57 1.94
CA MET A 27 13.11 15.98 2.19
C MET A 27 13.24 16.28 3.67
N ARG A 28 13.56 17.54 4.01
CA ARG A 28 13.56 18.06 5.38
C ARG A 28 12.80 19.38 5.42
N TRP A 29 11.99 19.56 6.44
CA TRP A 29 11.41 20.84 6.80
C TRP A 29 11.90 21.27 8.18
N THR A 30 12.19 22.56 8.32
CA THR A 30 12.47 23.22 9.61
C THR A 30 11.72 24.54 9.68
N ASP A 31 11.37 24.99 10.89
CA ASP A 31 10.58 26.21 11.10
C ASP A 31 11.30 27.48 10.55
N THR A 32 12.62 27.51 10.57
CA THR A 32 13.42 28.65 10.11
C THR A 32 13.97 28.51 8.70
N GLY A 33 14.21 27.28 8.23
CA GLY A 33 14.86 27.01 6.94
C GLY A 33 13.89 26.61 5.82
N GLY A 34 12.62 26.38 6.15
CA GLY A 34 11.66 25.88 5.16
C GLY A 34 11.94 24.45 4.72
N VAL A 35 11.66 24.15 3.45
CA VAL A 35 11.79 22.81 2.85
C VAL A 35 13.04 22.72 1.99
N GLU A 36 13.81 21.64 2.16
CA GLU A 36 14.99 21.34 1.34
C GLU A 36 15.07 19.84 1.00
N SER A 37 15.75 19.51 -0.10
CA SER A 37 16.08 18.13 -0.47
C SER A 37 17.44 17.75 0.11
N LEU A 38 17.50 16.60 0.77
CA LEU A 38 18.74 16.05 1.35
C LEU A 38 19.42 15.02 0.45
N THR A 39 18.70 14.44 -0.52
CA THR A 39 19.24 13.37 -1.36
C THR A 39 20.08 13.93 -2.49
N PRO A 40 21.39 13.60 -2.58
CA PRO A 40 22.23 14.00 -3.69
C PRO A 40 21.74 13.44 -5.03
N GLU A 41 22.17 14.10 -6.12
CA GLU A 41 21.96 13.58 -7.47
C GLU A 41 22.53 12.17 -7.62
N GLY A 42 21.85 11.30 -8.38
CA GLY A 42 22.26 9.90 -8.58
C GLY A 42 21.80 8.93 -7.48
N PHE A 43 21.31 9.43 -6.34
CA PHE A 43 20.77 8.57 -5.29
C PHE A 43 19.24 8.53 -5.32
N ASN A 44 18.69 7.35 -4.99
CA ASN A 44 17.26 7.07 -4.90
C ASN A 44 16.99 6.37 -3.56
N VAL A 45 16.29 7.06 -2.66
CA VAL A 45 16.02 6.58 -1.28
C VAL A 45 14.82 5.64 -1.29
N ARG A 46 15.08 4.34 -1.45
CA ARG A 46 14.05 3.31 -1.54
C ARG A 46 14.65 1.94 -1.24
N THR A 47 13.89 1.09 -0.58
CA THR A 47 14.23 -0.32 -0.33
C THR A 47 13.32 -1.26 -1.12
N ARG A 48 13.79 -2.49 -1.32
CA ARG A 48 13.05 -3.60 -1.95
C ARG A 48 12.71 -4.72 -0.98
N VAL A 49 12.91 -4.55 0.31
CA VAL A 49 12.50 -5.58 1.28
C VAL A 49 11.05 -5.98 0.99
N HIS A 50 10.77 -7.28 0.90
CA HIS A 50 9.48 -7.86 0.49
C HIS A 50 8.98 -7.39 -0.90
N GLU A 51 9.85 -6.82 -1.76
CA GLU A 51 9.58 -6.10 -3.02
C GLU A 51 8.72 -4.83 -2.87
N TYR A 52 7.95 -4.67 -1.80
CA TYR A 52 7.13 -3.48 -1.50
C TYR A 52 7.88 -2.40 -0.74
N GLY A 53 8.97 -2.75 -0.07
CA GLY A 53 9.80 -1.83 0.70
C GLY A 53 9.16 -1.38 2.00
N GLY A 54 9.27 -0.08 2.28
CA GLY A 54 8.80 0.55 3.49
C GLY A 54 9.74 1.65 3.95
N ASN A 55 9.87 1.85 5.25
CA ASN A 55 10.77 2.82 5.83
C ASN A 55 12.22 2.51 5.41
N SER A 56 12.82 3.43 4.67
CA SER A 56 14.10 3.25 4.00
C SER A 56 15.19 4.19 4.52
N TYR A 57 14.96 4.90 5.62
CA TYR A 57 15.94 5.81 6.19
C TYR A 57 15.80 5.98 7.71
N LEU A 58 16.87 6.45 8.32
CA LEU A 58 16.98 6.77 9.73
C LEU A 58 17.67 8.12 9.89
N VAL A 59 17.11 8.99 10.75
CA VAL A 59 17.69 10.31 11.05
C VAL A 59 18.44 10.26 12.37
N THR A 60 19.57 10.97 12.43
CA THR A 60 20.39 11.17 13.64
C THR A 60 20.72 12.66 13.80
N ASP A 61 21.33 13.04 14.91
CA ASP A 61 21.79 14.43 15.14
C ASP A 61 22.81 14.92 14.10
N ARG A 62 23.51 14.03 13.42
CA ARG A 62 24.64 14.36 12.54
C ARG A 62 24.38 14.12 11.07
N GLY A 63 23.31 13.41 10.70
CA GLY A 63 23.01 13.07 9.32
C GLY A 63 21.92 12.02 9.20
N VAL A 64 21.83 11.43 8.02
CA VAL A 64 20.85 10.40 7.72
C VAL A 64 21.53 9.12 7.24
N VAL A 65 21.01 7.98 7.66
CA VAL A 65 21.29 6.67 7.08
C VAL A 65 20.15 6.32 6.15
N PHE A 66 20.40 5.94 4.92
CA PHE A 66 19.35 5.60 3.98
C PHE A 66 19.73 4.42 3.07
N VAL A 67 18.73 3.72 2.57
CA VAL A 67 18.89 2.66 1.57
C VAL A 67 18.94 3.29 0.17
N HIS A 68 19.98 2.98 -0.60
CA HIS A 68 20.06 3.33 -2.02
C HIS A 68 19.43 2.25 -2.89
N PHE A 69 18.47 2.62 -3.75
CA PHE A 69 17.68 1.68 -4.53
C PHE A 69 18.49 0.80 -5.49
N ALA A 70 19.55 1.35 -6.10
CA ALA A 70 20.30 0.67 -7.15
C ALA A 70 21.05 -0.57 -6.64
N ASP A 71 21.60 -0.52 -5.42
CA ASP A 71 22.41 -1.59 -4.84
C ASP A 71 21.90 -2.12 -3.48
N GLN A 72 20.81 -1.51 -2.97
CA GLN A 72 20.14 -1.86 -1.71
C GLN A 72 21.02 -1.73 -0.45
N ARG A 73 22.16 -1.05 -0.55
CA ARG A 73 23.07 -0.80 0.57
C ARG A 73 22.56 0.35 1.44
N LEU A 74 22.92 0.32 2.72
CA LEU A 74 22.82 1.48 3.61
C LEU A 74 23.96 2.46 3.32
N TYR A 75 23.60 3.75 3.23
CA TYR A 75 24.53 4.88 3.04
C TYR A 75 24.37 5.88 4.15
N TRP A 76 25.49 6.43 4.61
CA TRP A 76 25.55 7.56 5.53
C TRP A 76 25.73 8.88 4.76
N GLN A 77 24.83 9.83 4.99
CA GLN A 77 24.90 11.19 4.48
C GLN A 77 24.98 12.16 5.66
N PRO A 78 26.15 12.79 5.95
CA PRO A 78 26.27 13.76 7.02
C PRO A 78 25.60 15.08 6.67
N PHE A 79 25.00 15.76 7.66
CA PHE A 79 24.44 17.11 7.49
C PHE A 79 25.52 18.15 7.22
N ALA A 80 26.75 17.93 7.64
CA ALA A 80 27.88 18.80 7.34
C ALA A 80 28.29 18.81 5.85
N GLY A 81 27.64 18.01 5.01
CA GLY A 81 27.94 17.86 3.59
C GLY A 81 28.93 16.72 3.31
N GLY A 82 29.22 16.52 2.02
CA GLY A 82 30.05 15.43 1.52
C GLY A 82 29.23 14.38 0.76
N ALA A 83 29.91 13.48 0.06
CA ALA A 83 29.28 12.38 -0.65
C ALA A 83 28.78 11.32 0.34
N PRO A 84 27.65 10.63 0.06
CA PRO A 84 27.20 9.50 0.85
C PRO A 84 28.24 8.38 0.88
N VAL A 85 28.45 7.78 2.08
CA VAL A 85 29.40 6.70 2.29
C VAL A 85 28.64 5.42 2.58
N ALA A 86 28.97 4.33 1.88
CA ALA A 86 28.35 3.04 2.10
C ALA A 86 28.73 2.46 3.48
N LEU A 87 27.74 1.93 4.18
CA LEU A 87 27.87 1.31 5.51
C LEU A 87 27.82 -0.22 5.46
N THR A 88 27.24 -0.78 4.42
CA THR A 88 26.96 -2.22 4.33
C THR A 88 27.47 -2.81 3.02
N PRO A 89 27.88 -4.08 2.98
CA PRO A 89 28.22 -4.76 1.74
C PRO A 89 26.97 -5.00 0.87
N THR A 90 27.19 -5.35 -0.39
CA THR A 90 26.12 -5.76 -1.32
C THR A 90 25.53 -7.13 -0.95
N GLY A 91 24.34 -7.43 -1.51
CA GLY A 91 23.66 -8.71 -1.29
C GLY A 91 22.72 -8.73 -0.09
N TYR A 92 22.46 -7.58 0.51
CA TYR A 92 21.48 -7.39 1.59
C TYR A 92 20.53 -6.27 1.26
N GLN A 93 19.31 -6.35 1.80
CA GLN A 93 18.30 -5.31 1.73
C GLN A 93 17.86 -4.95 3.16
N TYR A 94 17.54 -3.67 3.41
CA TYR A 94 17.25 -3.18 4.77
C TYR A 94 15.98 -2.33 4.76
N ALA A 95 15.19 -2.43 5.85
CA ALA A 95 14.00 -1.60 6.11
C ALA A 95 13.70 -1.49 7.61
N ASP A 96 12.73 -0.67 7.99
CA ASP A 96 12.15 -0.55 9.34
C ASP A 96 13.20 -0.28 10.42
N ALA A 97 13.84 0.89 10.30
CA ALA A 97 14.94 1.30 11.16
C ALA A 97 14.51 1.78 12.55
N VAL A 98 15.32 1.45 13.57
CA VAL A 98 15.23 2.02 14.91
C VAL A 98 16.60 2.53 15.34
N ALA A 99 16.67 3.79 15.82
CA ALA A 99 17.89 4.34 16.43
C ALA A 99 17.96 4.04 17.92
N ASP A 100 19.16 3.72 18.39
CA ASP A 100 19.51 3.67 19.81
C ASP A 100 20.79 4.51 20.03
N PRO A 101 20.69 5.84 20.05
CA PRO A 101 21.84 6.72 20.19
C PRO A 101 22.56 6.57 21.52
N ALA A 102 21.81 6.22 22.60
CA ALA A 102 22.38 6.03 23.93
C ALA A 102 23.41 4.89 23.96
N HIS A 103 23.25 3.88 23.11
CA HIS A 103 24.16 2.74 22.98
C HIS A 103 24.97 2.77 21.66
N GLY A 104 24.90 3.84 20.87
CA GLY A 104 25.68 4.02 19.63
C GLY A 104 25.33 3.00 18.55
N ARG A 105 24.07 2.58 18.44
CA ARG A 105 23.64 1.51 17.53
C ARG A 105 22.32 1.84 16.83
N MET A 106 22.06 1.08 15.76
CA MET A 106 20.79 1.10 15.00
C MET A 106 20.36 -0.33 14.69
N LEU A 107 19.05 -0.57 14.71
CA LEU A 107 18.46 -1.85 14.36
C LEU A 107 17.74 -1.72 13.03
N TRP A 108 17.73 -2.81 12.25
CA TRP A 108 17.05 -2.89 10.95
C TRP A 108 16.45 -4.27 10.75
N VAL A 109 15.32 -4.35 10.07
CA VAL A 109 14.91 -5.57 9.37
C VAL A 109 15.80 -5.73 8.14
N ARG A 110 16.34 -6.94 7.92
CA ARG A 110 17.26 -7.26 6.84
C ARG A 110 16.81 -8.49 6.07
N GLU A 111 16.93 -8.45 4.76
CA GLU A 111 16.93 -9.64 3.90
C GLU A 111 18.35 -9.96 3.45
N ASP A 112 18.75 -11.21 3.62
CA ASP A 112 20.04 -11.75 3.15
C ASP A 112 19.83 -12.45 1.80
N HIS A 113 20.18 -11.75 0.71
CA HIS A 113 20.14 -12.23 -0.66
C HIS A 113 21.49 -12.76 -1.15
N THR A 114 22.46 -13.00 -0.27
CA THR A 114 23.78 -13.51 -0.68
C THR A 114 23.66 -14.88 -1.34
N ALA A 115 24.60 -15.16 -2.26
CA ALA A 115 24.64 -16.45 -2.94
C ALA A 115 24.77 -17.63 -1.96
N ALA A 116 25.48 -17.43 -0.83
CA ALA A 116 25.62 -18.43 0.22
C ALA A 116 24.27 -18.75 0.89
N THR A 117 23.48 -17.74 1.24
CA THR A 117 22.15 -17.94 1.84
C THR A 117 21.19 -18.59 0.86
N LYS A 118 21.13 -18.14 -0.39
CA LYS A 118 20.29 -18.76 -1.42
C LYS A 118 20.69 -20.20 -1.71
N ALA A 119 21.97 -20.51 -1.71
CA ALA A 119 22.43 -21.89 -1.89
C ALA A 119 22.07 -22.81 -0.71
N ALA A 120 22.03 -22.27 0.51
CA ALA A 120 21.70 -23.03 1.71
C ALA A 120 20.18 -23.21 1.92
N ASN A 121 19.36 -22.19 1.60
CA ASN A 121 17.95 -22.13 1.94
C ASN A 121 17.02 -22.18 0.70
N GLY A 122 17.55 -22.08 -0.52
CA GLY A 122 16.76 -21.94 -1.74
C GLY A 122 16.20 -20.51 -1.98
N GLU A 123 16.26 -19.66 -0.97
CA GLU A 123 15.71 -18.30 -0.99
C GLU A 123 16.45 -17.35 -0.03
N GLU A 124 16.08 -16.08 -0.02
CA GLU A 124 16.54 -15.08 0.94
C GLU A 124 16.07 -15.40 2.36
N ARG A 125 16.87 -14.96 3.35
CA ARG A 125 16.57 -15.10 4.77
C ARG A 125 16.26 -13.72 5.36
N ASN A 126 15.15 -13.63 6.09
CA ASN A 126 14.76 -12.43 6.81
C ASN A 126 15.26 -12.48 8.26
N GLU A 127 15.68 -11.32 8.77
CA GLU A 127 16.33 -11.22 10.07
C GLU A 127 16.12 -9.81 10.66
N ILE A 128 16.29 -9.69 11.99
CA ILE A 128 16.53 -8.39 12.62
C ILE A 128 18.03 -8.32 12.95
N VAL A 129 18.66 -7.21 12.57
CA VAL A 129 20.10 -6.99 12.76
C VAL A 129 20.37 -5.69 13.51
N VAL A 130 21.53 -5.65 14.20
CA VAL A 130 22.07 -4.44 14.82
C VAL A 130 23.37 -4.05 14.13
N LEU A 131 23.53 -2.74 13.87
CA LEU A 131 24.73 -2.12 13.32
C LEU A 131 25.17 -0.95 14.21
N ALA A 132 26.45 -0.56 14.10
CA ALA A 132 26.93 0.65 14.72
C ALA A 132 26.28 1.89 14.09
N LEU A 133 25.84 2.84 14.91
CA LEU A 133 25.31 4.10 14.47
C LEU A 133 26.49 5.02 14.03
N PRO A 134 26.45 5.64 12.85
CA PRO A 134 27.46 6.61 12.45
C PRO A 134 27.50 7.82 13.41
N GLY A 135 28.70 8.19 13.85
CA GLY A 135 28.96 9.28 14.79
C GLY A 135 30.01 10.27 14.25
N GLU A 136 31.06 10.53 15.04
CA GLU A 136 32.22 11.34 14.61
C GLU A 136 33.04 10.65 13.52
N SER A 137 33.06 9.31 13.55
CA SER A 137 33.65 8.49 12.50
C SER A 137 32.60 7.64 11.83
N VAL A 138 32.81 7.35 10.55
CA VAL A 138 31.99 6.39 9.82
C VAL A 138 32.45 4.98 10.21
N PRO A 139 31.54 4.10 10.67
CA PRO A 139 31.88 2.72 10.96
C PRO A 139 32.42 1.98 9.73
N ALA A 140 33.25 0.95 9.94
CA ALA A 140 33.61 0.03 8.87
C ALA A 140 32.36 -0.69 8.32
N GLU A 141 32.37 -1.02 7.02
CA GLU A 141 31.29 -1.78 6.39
C GLU A 141 30.98 -3.07 7.16
N SER A 142 29.71 -3.30 7.44
CA SER A 142 29.22 -4.48 8.14
C SER A 142 27.82 -4.83 7.67
N ALA A 143 27.53 -6.13 7.55
CA ALA A 143 26.15 -6.60 7.33
C ALA A 143 25.29 -6.52 8.61
N GLY A 144 25.89 -6.28 9.77
CA GLY A 144 25.25 -6.26 11.08
C GLY A 144 25.27 -7.62 11.80
N ARG A 145 25.21 -7.58 13.15
CA ARG A 145 24.96 -8.76 13.97
C ARG A 145 23.49 -9.15 13.89
N VAL A 146 23.20 -10.42 13.65
CA VAL A 146 21.85 -10.99 13.71
C VAL A 146 21.36 -11.01 15.16
N LEU A 147 20.20 -10.40 15.40
CA LEU A 147 19.51 -10.42 16.69
C LEU A 147 18.38 -11.46 16.71
N ALA A 148 17.60 -11.55 15.62
CA ALA A 148 16.52 -12.52 15.45
C ALA A 148 16.57 -13.15 14.07
N THR A 149 16.35 -14.47 14.00
CA THR A 149 16.33 -15.29 12.79
C THR A 149 15.52 -16.56 13.03
N GLY A 150 15.17 -17.29 11.97
CA GLY A 150 14.47 -18.59 12.04
C GLY A 150 13.01 -18.56 11.67
N ALA A 151 12.35 -17.38 11.63
CA ALA A 151 11.05 -17.21 11.01
C ALA A 151 11.20 -16.79 9.54
N ASP A 152 10.13 -16.93 8.75
CA ASP A 152 10.15 -16.50 7.36
C ASP A 152 10.25 -14.97 7.24
N PHE A 153 9.63 -14.20 8.15
CA PHE A 153 9.56 -12.75 8.11
C PHE A 153 9.63 -12.11 9.49
N TYR A 154 10.10 -10.85 9.50
CA TYR A 154 10.22 -10.00 10.68
C TYR A 154 9.76 -8.57 10.37
N ALA A 155 9.20 -7.89 11.39
CA ALA A 155 8.79 -6.49 11.31
C ALA A 155 8.80 -5.81 12.67
N SER A 156 8.70 -4.49 12.64
CA SER A 156 8.40 -3.62 13.78
C SER A 156 9.32 -3.84 15.00
N PRO A 157 10.67 -3.86 14.82
CA PRO A 157 11.55 -3.83 15.98
C PRO A 157 11.33 -2.51 16.74
N ARG A 158 11.09 -2.59 18.04
CA ARG A 158 10.91 -1.40 18.91
C ARG A 158 11.63 -1.62 20.23
N LEU A 159 12.18 -0.54 20.80
CA LEU A 159 12.96 -0.57 22.01
C LEU A 159 12.20 0.01 23.20
N SER A 160 12.48 -0.51 24.41
CA SER A 160 12.17 0.17 25.65
C SER A 160 12.93 1.49 25.76
N ALA A 161 12.46 2.42 26.58
CA ALA A 161 13.07 3.75 26.73
C ALA A 161 14.55 3.70 27.16
N ASP A 162 14.97 2.68 27.90
CA ASP A 162 16.36 2.45 28.32
C ASP A 162 17.17 1.63 27.31
N GLY A 163 16.56 1.19 26.21
CA GLY A 163 17.22 0.39 25.16
C GLY A 163 17.56 -1.04 25.56
N THR A 164 17.10 -1.55 26.73
CA THR A 164 17.46 -2.89 27.22
C THR A 164 16.49 -3.99 26.79
N GLN A 165 15.29 -3.63 26.36
CA GLN A 165 14.29 -4.55 25.84
C GLN A 165 14.05 -4.28 24.35
N LEU A 166 13.95 -5.35 23.57
CA LEU A 166 13.56 -5.36 22.18
C LEU A 166 12.23 -6.11 22.04
N VAL A 167 11.22 -5.47 21.48
CA VAL A 167 9.98 -6.12 21.03
C VAL A 167 9.92 -6.11 19.52
N TYR A 168 9.41 -7.18 18.90
CA TYR A 168 9.30 -7.29 17.46
C TYR A 168 8.24 -8.32 17.03
N LEU A 169 7.88 -8.28 15.76
CA LEU A 169 6.94 -9.19 15.12
C LEU A 169 7.66 -10.21 14.24
N SER A 170 7.10 -11.42 14.15
CA SER A 170 7.43 -12.41 13.12
C SER A 170 6.20 -13.14 12.62
N TRP A 171 6.29 -13.72 11.44
CA TRP A 171 5.30 -14.65 10.91
C TRP A 171 5.94 -15.63 9.95
N ASP A 172 5.22 -16.71 9.65
CA ASP A 172 5.64 -17.75 8.72
C ASP A 172 4.54 -18.03 7.72
N HIS A 173 4.95 -18.50 6.55
CA HIS A 173 4.05 -19.04 5.55
C HIS A 173 3.10 -20.12 6.13
N PRO A 174 1.87 -20.25 5.61
CA PRO A 174 1.25 -19.47 4.53
C PRO A 174 0.61 -18.16 4.99
N ALA A 175 0.71 -17.79 6.29
CA ALA A 175 0.09 -16.60 6.81
C ALA A 175 0.72 -15.32 6.24
N MET A 176 -0.14 -14.34 5.93
CA MET A 176 0.27 -12.97 5.70
C MET A 176 0.25 -12.20 7.04
N PRO A 177 0.97 -11.06 7.17
CA PRO A 177 1.06 -10.36 8.46
C PRO A 177 -0.29 -9.78 8.95
N TRP A 178 -1.28 -9.69 8.09
CA TRP A 178 -2.67 -9.32 8.45
C TRP A 178 -3.55 -10.51 8.80
N ASP A 179 -3.08 -11.75 8.61
CA ASP A 179 -3.79 -12.97 9.01
C ASP A 179 -3.34 -13.39 10.41
N ARG A 180 -2.01 -13.45 10.63
CA ARG A 180 -1.39 -13.89 11.87
C ARG A 180 0.03 -13.37 12.00
N THR A 181 0.38 -12.86 13.18
CA THR A 181 1.76 -12.53 13.58
C THR A 181 2.03 -13.00 14.99
N ARG A 182 3.32 -13.27 15.30
CA ARG A 182 3.80 -13.51 16.65
C ARG A 182 4.42 -12.24 17.20
N LEU A 183 4.15 -11.95 18.47
CA LEU A 183 4.81 -10.89 19.22
C LEU A 183 5.91 -11.49 20.07
N HIS A 184 7.13 -10.98 19.94
CA HIS A 184 8.31 -11.41 20.67
C HIS A 184 8.85 -10.31 21.55
N GLU A 185 9.49 -10.71 22.66
CA GLU A 185 10.27 -9.82 23.52
C GLU A 185 11.64 -10.49 23.83
N ALA A 186 12.70 -9.70 23.82
CA ALA A 186 14.06 -10.15 24.10
C ALA A 186 14.84 -9.13 24.91
N ASN A 187 15.73 -9.59 25.78
CA ASN A 187 16.73 -8.73 26.42
C ASN A 187 17.81 -8.38 25.39
N LEU A 188 18.01 -7.08 25.17
CA LEU A 188 19.00 -6.58 24.23
C LEU A 188 20.27 -6.18 24.97
N ASP A 189 21.34 -6.97 24.80
CA ASP A 189 22.67 -6.60 25.27
C ASP A 189 23.27 -5.43 24.44
N GLY A 190 24.34 -4.82 24.97
CA GLY A 190 25.02 -3.70 24.29
C GLY A 190 25.93 -4.11 23.14
N ALA A 191 26.09 -5.42 22.84
CA ALA A 191 27.10 -5.89 21.93
C ALA A 191 26.71 -5.76 20.45
N LEU A 192 27.68 -5.35 19.62
CA LEU A 192 27.55 -5.35 18.14
C LEU A 192 27.97 -6.67 17.51
N ALA A 193 28.40 -7.65 18.31
CA ALA A 193 28.80 -8.99 17.89
C ALA A 193 28.31 -10.03 18.88
N GLY A 194 28.01 -11.25 18.42
CA GLY A 194 27.51 -12.33 19.25
C GLY A 194 26.46 -13.19 18.56
N PRO A 195 25.91 -14.20 19.24
CA PRO A 195 24.83 -15.01 18.71
C PRO A 195 23.50 -14.20 18.64
N PRO A 196 22.48 -14.73 17.96
CA PRO A 196 21.11 -14.23 18.07
C PRO A 196 20.63 -14.20 19.52
N LEU A 197 19.66 -13.32 19.81
CA LEU A 197 19.07 -13.20 21.14
C LEU A 197 18.12 -14.38 21.43
N GLU A 198 18.08 -14.78 22.70
CA GLU A 198 16.95 -15.59 23.17
C GLU A 198 15.75 -14.70 23.36
N SER A 199 14.63 -15.04 22.69
CA SER A 199 13.38 -14.29 22.78
C SER A 199 12.26 -15.11 23.39
N LYS A 200 11.40 -14.44 24.15
CA LYS A 200 10.13 -14.97 24.63
C LYS A 200 9.05 -14.62 23.63
N VAL A 201 8.28 -15.63 23.19
CA VAL A 201 7.04 -15.38 22.44
C VAL A 201 5.95 -14.97 23.43
N LEU A 202 5.43 -13.76 23.26
CA LEU A 202 4.35 -13.22 24.10
C LEU A 202 2.98 -13.60 23.52
N VAL A 203 2.82 -13.51 22.22
CA VAL A 203 1.57 -13.84 21.50
C VAL A 203 1.88 -14.76 20.33
N ASP A 204 1.14 -15.87 20.26
CA ASP A 204 1.13 -16.82 19.14
C ASP A 204 -0.27 -17.45 19.01
N ASP A 205 -1.26 -16.63 18.65
CA ASP A 205 -2.63 -17.11 18.37
C ASP A 205 -2.87 -17.08 16.85
N PRO A 206 -3.25 -18.22 16.22
CA PRO A 206 -3.45 -18.28 14.77
C PRO A 206 -4.62 -17.42 14.26
N ARG A 207 -5.42 -16.84 15.15
CA ARG A 207 -6.59 -16.02 14.83
C ARG A 207 -6.33 -14.53 15.02
N ILE A 208 -5.11 -14.12 15.39
CA ILE A 208 -4.79 -12.74 15.75
C ILE A 208 -3.61 -12.26 14.91
N ALA A 209 -3.79 -11.13 14.24
CA ALA A 209 -2.72 -10.32 13.68
C ALA A 209 -2.37 -9.20 14.66
N VAL A 210 -1.12 -9.19 15.15
CA VAL A 210 -0.55 -8.14 16.00
C VAL A 210 0.26 -7.20 15.13
N LEU A 211 0.11 -5.90 15.33
CA LEU A 211 0.80 -4.84 14.59
C LEU A 211 1.35 -3.79 15.56
N GLU A 212 2.36 -3.04 15.13
CA GLU A 212 2.86 -1.82 15.76
C GLU A 212 3.03 -1.90 17.28
N PRO A 213 3.84 -2.84 17.82
CA PRO A 213 4.11 -2.90 19.25
C PRO A 213 4.92 -1.67 19.70
N PHE A 214 4.66 -1.18 20.91
CA PHE A 214 5.44 -0.09 21.52
C PHE A 214 5.43 -0.17 23.04
N TYR A 215 6.45 0.40 23.68
CA TYR A 215 6.48 0.61 25.11
C TYR A 215 6.00 2.04 25.45
N ALA A 216 5.12 2.16 26.44
CA ALA A 216 4.80 3.44 27.07
C ALA A 216 5.95 3.86 28.01
N GLU A 217 5.92 5.11 28.50
CA GLU A 217 6.96 5.64 29.39
C GLU A 217 7.14 4.84 30.68
N ASP A 218 6.07 4.25 31.21
CA ASP A 218 6.08 3.40 32.40
C ASP A 218 6.59 1.97 32.15
N GLY A 219 7.04 1.68 30.93
CA GLY A 219 7.49 0.37 30.48
C GLY A 219 6.38 -0.61 30.13
N THR A 220 5.12 -0.21 30.18
CA THR A 220 4.00 -1.07 29.76
C THR A 220 4.03 -1.28 28.25
N LEU A 221 3.92 -2.55 27.82
CA LEU A 221 3.87 -2.92 26.41
C LEU A 221 2.43 -2.84 25.87
N TYR A 222 2.28 -2.16 24.76
CA TYR A 222 1.05 -2.06 23.97
C TYR A 222 1.29 -2.54 22.53
N ALA A 223 0.21 -2.92 21.85
CA ALA A 223 0.22 -3.24 20.43
C ALA A 223 -1.19 -3.05 19.85
N ILE A 224 -1.29 -2.99 18.54
CA ILE A 224 -2.57 -3.13 17.85
C ILE A 224 -2.82 -4.62 17.58
N ALA A 225 -4.05 -5.10 17.79
CA ALA A 225 -4.42 -6.49 17.47
C ALA A 225 -5.90 -6.60 17.07
N ASP A 226 -6.21 -7.57 16.22
CA ASP A 226 -7.55 -7.73 15.63
C ASP A 226 -8.40 -8.83 16.28
N GLY A 227 -8.02 -9.28 17.47
CA GLY A 227 -8.77 -10.29 18.24
C GLY A 227 -10.20 -9.89 18.60
N SER A 228 -10.56 -8.61 18.56
CA SER A 228 -11.92 -8.09 18.72
C SER A 228 -12.75 -8.12 17.44
N GLY A 229 -12.17 -8.54 16.30
CA GLY A 229 -12.74 -8.40 14.96
C GLY A 229 -12.35 -7.11 14.23
N TRP A 230 -11.64 -6.21 14.92
CA TRP A 230 -11.11 -4.95 14.41
C TRP A 230 -9.70 -4.73 14.95
N TRP A 231 -8.81 -4.10 14.22
CA TRP A 231 -7.50 -3.72 14.73
C TRP A 231 -7.62 -2.63 15.80
N ASN A 232 -7.71 -3.06 17.04
CA ASN A 232 -7.84 -2.18 18.20
C ASN A 232 -6.56 -2.13 19.03
N LEU A 233 -6.39 -1.05 19.81
CA LEU A 233 -5.28 -0.91 20.73
C LEU A 233 -5.44 -1.86 21.92
N CYS A 234 -4.37 -2.61 22.22
CA CYS A 234 -4.30 -3.62 23.27
C CYS A 234 -3.13 -3.34 24.20
N ARG A 235 -3.27 -3.79 25.46
CA ARG A 235 -2.23 -3.77 26.48
C ARG A 235 -1.80 -5.20 26.82
N TRP A 236 -0.50 -5.42 26.97
CA TRP A 236 0.04 -6.64 27.55
C TRP A 236 -0.13 -6.62 29.06
N ASP A 237 -0.82 -7.61 29.64
CA ASP A 237 -1.07 -7.71 31.09
C ASP A 237 -0.11 -8.65 31.83
N GLY A 238 0.89 -9.18 31.13
CA GLY A 238 1.84 -10.19 31.63
C GLY A 238 1.52 -11.61 31.16
N GLU A 239 0.29 -11.87 30.71
CA GLU A 239 -0.17 -13.18 30.23
C GLU A 239 -0.74 -13.13 28.80
N ALA A 240 -1.45 -12.03 28.45
CA ALA A 240 -2.10 -11.88 27.15
C ALA A 240 -2.23 -10.40 26.74
N LEU A 241 -2.41 -10.17 25.44
CA LEU A 241 -2.86 -8.88 24.92
C LEU A 241 -4.37 -8.70 25.19
N ARG A 242 -4.71 -7.63 25.93
CA ARG A 242 -6.09 -7.27 26.25
C ARG A 242 -6.47 -6.00 25.50
N THR A 243 -7.53 -6.08 24.70
CA THR A 243 -8.11 -4.90 24.04
C THR A 243 -8.55 -3.89 25.11
N LEU A 244 -8.10 -2.63 25.00
CA LEU A 244 -8.45 -1.58 25.96
C LEU A 244 -9.94 -1.29 25.91
N GLN A 245 -10.44 -0.95 24.73
CA GLN A 245 -11.86 -0.74 24.45
C GLN A 245 -12.16 -1.27 23.06
N PRO A 246 -12.97 -2.33 22.91
CA PRO A 246 -13.40 -2.78 21.60
C PRO A 246 -14.28 -1.72 20.92
N ILE A 247 -13.87 -1.28 19.74
CA ILE A 247 -14.65 -0.38 18.88
C ILE A 247 -14.57 -0.83 17.42
N GLU A 248 -15.63 -0.61 16.68
CA GLU A 248 -15.70 -0.97 15.25
C GLU A 248 -14.95 0.04 14.39
N ARG A 249 -13.62 0.05 14.54
CA ARG A 249 -12.67 0.88 13.79
C ARG A 249 -11.30 0.19 13.71
N GLU A 250 -10.58 0.46 12.63
CA GLU A 250 -9.23 -0.05 12.41
C GLU A 250 -8.19 1.00 12.81
N PHE A 251 -7.42 0.76 13.88
CA PHE A 251 -6.25 1.58 14.24
C PHE A 251 -4.98 1.14 13.52
N GLY A 252 -4.97 -0.05 12.95
CA GLY A 252 -3.92 -0.57 12.10
C GLY A 252 -4.35 -0.76 10.66
N GLY A 253 -3.49 -1.34 9.87
CA GLY A 253 -3.74 -1.69 8.47
C GLY A 253 -2.85 -2.85 8.01
N PRO A 254 -3.07 -3.38 6.80
CA PRO A 254 -2.29 -4.49 6.30
C PRO A 254 -0.83 -4.07 6.09
N LEU A 255 0.09 -4.84 6.67
CA LEU A 255 1.53 -4.56 6.67
C LEU A 255 2.18 -4.96 5.33
N TRP A 256 1.78 -4.29 4.24
CA TRP A 256 2.42 -4.42 2.94
C TRP A 256 3.83 -3.85 2.90
N GLN A 257 4.03 -2.77 3.64
CA GLN A 257 5.31 -2.08 3.76
C GLN A 257 5.75 -2.06 5.21
N LEU A 258 7.05 -2.19 5.44
CA LEU A 258 7.63 -2.16 6.78
C LEU A 258 7.78 -0.72 7.31
N GLY A 259 7.72 -0.54 8.65
CA GLY A 259 7.92 0.74 9.31
C GLY A 259 6.71 1.67 9.24
N MET A 260 5.50 1.11 9.12
CA MET A 260 4.26 1.89 9.26
C MET A 260 4.09 2.33 10.71
N ASP A 261 3.75 3.61 10.91
CA ASP A 261 3.45 4.20 12.22
C ASP A 261 2.07 4.88 12.16
N SER A 262 1.02 4.14 12.51
CA SER A 262 -0.36 4.67 12.59
C SER A 262 -0.66 5.34 13.92
N LEU A 263 0.23 5.18 14.89
CA LEU A 263 0.11 5.73 16.23
C LEU A 263 1.46 6.21 16.78
N VAL A 264 1.41 7.18 17.73
CA VAL A 264 2.58 7.65 18.47
C VAL A 264 2.22 7.96 19.92
N PRO A 265 2.95 7.38 20.91
CA PRO A 265 2.78 7.72 22.34
C PRO A 265 3.15 9.19 22.59
N LEU A 266 2.35 9.87 23.44
CA LEU A 266 2.57 11.28 23.78
C LEU A 266 3.33 11.49 25.11
N GLY A 267 3.60 10.42 25.86
CA GLY A 267 4.30 10.50 27.15
C GLY A 267 3.43 10.94 28.34
N ASP A 268 2.17 11.20 28.14
CA ASP A 268 1.24 11.68 29.16
C ASP A 268 0.07 10.70 29.43
N GLY A 269 0.24 9.43 29.07
CA GLY A 269 -0.79 8.41 29.18
C GLY A 269 -1.76 8.38 28.00
N ARG A 270 -1.47 9.13 26.93
CA ARG A 270 -2.25 9.16 25.69
C ARG A 270 -1.42 8.74 24.48
N VAL A 271 -2.14 8.32 23.46
CA VAL A 271 -1.59 8.01 22.14
C VAL A 271 -2.32 8.86 21.10
N LEU A 272 -1.59 9.53 20.22
CA LEU A 272 -2.16 10.06 19.00
C LEU A 272 -2.24 8.92 17.99
N ALA A 273 -3.41 8.65 17.46
CA ALA A 273 -3.63 7.52 16.55
C ALA A 273 -4.45 7.94 15.33
N ARG A 274 -4.13 7.33 14.20
CA ARG A 274 -5.02 7.27 13.04
C ARG A 274 -5.97 6.09 13.21
N SER A 275 -7.23 6.27 12.87
CA SER A 275 -8.16 5.16 12.74
C SER A 275 -8.97 5.25 11.46
N SER A 276 -9.37 4.10 10.90
CA SER A 276 -10.15 4.01 9.68
C SER A 276 -11.46 3.30 9.89
N LEU A 277 -12.52 3.81 9.27
CA LEU A 277 -13.83 3.17 9.17
C LEU A 277 -14.40 3.45 7.78
N GLU A 278 -14.85 2.41 7.08
CA GLU A 278 -15.39 2.52 5.72
C GLU A 278 -14.45 3.28 4.76
N ALA A 279 -13.14 3.00 4.87
CA ALA A 279 -12.08 3.60 4.09
C ALA A 279 -11.94 5.14 4.22
N VAL A 280 -12.47 5.72 5.32
CA VAL A 280 -12.22 7.10 5.74
C VAL A 280 -11.40 7.09 7.03
N ASP A 281 -10.26 7.78 6.99
CA ASP A 281 -9.40 7.91 8.15
C ASP A 281 -9.84 9.10 9.03
N GLN A 282 -9.67 8.94 10.33
CA GLN A 282 -9.72 10.01 11.32
C GLN A 282 -8.45 9.98 12.17
N LEU A 283 -8.03 11.14 12.63
CA LEU A 283 -6.95 11.30 13.60
C LEU A 283 -7.54 11.70 14.95
N GLY A 284 -7.01 11.17 16.03
CA GLY A 284 -7.52 11.48 17.37
C GLY A 284 -6.66 10.92 18.49
N LEU A 285 -7.13 11.07 19.71
CA LEU A 285 -6.44 10.64 20.93
C LEU A 285 -7.08 9.38 21.50
N VAL A 286 -6.22 8.44 21.95
CA VAL A 286 -6.62 7.29 22.77
C VAL A 286 -6.02 7.44 24.15
N GLU A 287 -6.87 7.40 25.18
CA GLU A 287 -6.44 7.32 26.58
C GLU A 287 -5.99 5.90 26.91
N LEU A 288 -4.73 5.70 27.28
CA LEU A 288 -4.18 4.37 27.56
C LEU A 288 -4.82 3.67 28.77
N ALA A 289 -5.32 4.45 29.73
CA ALA A 289 -5.97 3.91 30.93
C ALA A 289 -7.35 3.31 30.66
N SER A 290 -8.12 3.88 29.73
CA SER A 290 -9.52 3.51 29.46
C SER A 290 -9.76 2.95 28.06
N GLY A 291 -8.87 3.23 27.10
CA GLY A 291 -9.09 2.98 25.70
C GLY A 291 -10.02 3.97 25.00
N THR A 292 -10.44 5.03 25.69
CA THR A 292 -11.37 6.03 25.16
C THR A 292 -10.77 6.73 23.95
N TRP A 293 -11.47 6.65 22.80
CA TRP A 293 -11.12 7.31 21.55
C TRP A 293 -11.82 8.64 21.41
N THR A 294 -11.05 9.70 21.12
CA THR A 294 -11.57 11.06 20.87
C THR A 294 -10.99 11.57 19.55
N PRO A 295 -11.78 11.58 18.45
CA PRO A 295 -11.32 12.09 17.17
C PRO A 295 -11.24 13.62 17.15
N PHE A 296 -10.29 14.15 16.36
CA PHE A 296 -10.27 15.56 15.96
C PHE A 296 -11.21 15.79 14.78
N ASP A 297 -11.81 16.97 14.73
CA ASP A 297 -12.57 17.44 13.57
C ASP A 297 -11.62 18.10 12.57
N LEU A 298 -11.18 17.35 11.57
CA LEU A 298 -10.21 17.78 10.56
C LEU A 298 -10.79 17.58 9.14
N PRO A 299 -10.45 18.47 8.19
CA PRO A 299 -11.01 18.43 6.83
C PRO A 299 -10.35 17.37 5.92
N PHE A 300 -9.72 16.36 6.50
CA PHE A 300 -9.00 15.33 5.77
C PHE A 300 -9.70 13.98 5.86
N VAL A 301 -9.55 13.17 4.83
CA VAL A 301 -10.15 11.84 4.72
C VAL A 301 -9.10 10.71 4.71
N SER A 302 -7.83 11.07 4.69
CA SER A 302 -6.72 10.11 4.78
C SER A 302 -5.53 10.74 5.51
N PHE A 303 -4.87 9.92 6.33
CA PHE A 303 -3.66 10.29 7.05
C PHE A 303 -2.57 9.23 6.84
N GLY A 304 -1.32 9.67 6.74
CA GLY A 304 -0.14 8.83 6.76
C GLY A 304 0.35 8.55 8.19
N GLU A 305 1.67 8.43 8.32
CA GLU A 305 2.33 8.26 9.61
C GLU A 305 2.11 9.49 10.50
N VAL A 306 2.07 9.26 11.80
CA VAL A 306 1.92 10.31 12.83
C VAL A 306 3.18 10.38 13.69
N GLN A 307 3.66 11.61 13.97
CA GLN A 307 4.88 11.84 14.75
C GLN A 307 4.69 13.02 15.71
N VAL A 308 5.31 12.96 16.89
CA VAL A 308 5.38 14.11 17.81
C VAL A 308 6.43 15.10 17.32
N LEU A 309 6.04 16.35 17.06
CA LEU A 309 6.97 17.42 16.67
C LEU A 309 7.60 18.12 17.87
N ALA A 310 6.77 18.43 18.86
CA ALA A 310 7.13 19.07 20.11
C ALA A 310 6.05 18.78 21.17
N PRO A 311 6.25 19.09 22.43
CA PRO A 311 5.21 18.97 23.46
C PRO A 311 3.90 19.66 23.02
N GLY A 312 2.81 18.90 22.99
CA GLY A 312 1.50 19.37 22.54
C GLY A 312 1.32 19.55 21.02
N LYS A 313 2.30 19.20 20.22
CA LYS A 313 2.26 19.33 18.75
C LYS A 313 2.64 18.02 18.06
N ALA A 314 1.89 17.68 17.03
CA ALA A 314 2.18 16.54 16.17
C ALA A 314 2.25 16.93 14.71
N VAL A 315 2.83 16.07 13.87
CA VAL A 315 2.83 16.20 12.42
C VAL A 315 2.35 14.91 11.78
N THR A 316 1.70 15.06 10.64
CA THR A 316 1.25 13.94 9.81
C THR A 316 1.18 14.35 8.35
N LEU A 317 1.20 13.36 7.46
CA LEU A 317 0.78 13.55 6.08
C LEU A 317 -0.75 13.41 6.04
N ALA A 318 -1.44 14.35 5.41
CA ALA A 318 -2.90 14.37 5.34
C ALA A 318 -3.37 14.66 3.92
N GLN A 319 -4.54 14.12 3.56
CA GLN A 319 -5.15 14.39 2.26
C GLN A 319 -6.66 14.54 2.36
N ALA A 320 -7.20 15.58 1.73
CA ALA A 320 -8.62 15.81 1.55
C ALA A 320 -9.18 15.06 0.32
N SER A 321 -10.50 15.07 0.16
CA SER A 321 -11.17 14.51 -1.03
C SER A 321 -11.09 15.42 -2.26
N ASP A 322 -10.68 16.66 -2.10
CA ASP A 322 -10.70 17.71 -3.11
C ASP A 322 -9.36 18.45 -3.26
N ASP A 323 -8.32 18.06 -2.52
CA ASP A 323 -6.98 18.63 -2.66
C ASP A 323 -5.89 17.56 -2.55
N THR A 324 -4.68 17.92 -2.97
CA THR A 324 -3.50 17.07 -2.93
C THR A 324 -2.99 16.88 -1.50
N ALA A 325 -2.13 15.87 -1.31
CA ALA A 325 -1.56 15.57 0.00
C ALA A 325 -0.70 16.72 0.53
N VAL A 326 -0.80 16.97 1.82
CA VAL A 326 -0.10 18.02 2.57
C VAL A 326 0.62 17.45 3.79
N LEU A 327 1.71 18.11 4.20
CA LEU A 327 2.31 17.93 5.52
C LEU A 327 1.64 18.93 6.48
N VAL A 328 1.07 18.43 7.58
CA VAL A 328 0.32 19.23 8.55
C VAL A 328 0.93 19.15 9.93
N GLU A 329 1.01 20.29 10.62
CA GLU A 329 1.18 20.38 12.06
C GLU A 329 -0.20 20.44 12.73
N LEU A 330 -0.40 19.66 13.79
CA LEU A 330 -1.61 19.62 14.61
C LEU A 330 -1.28 20.09 16.01
N ASP A 331 -2.07 21.01 16.55
CA ASP A 331 -2.09 21.35 17.97
C ASP A 331 -3.01 20.39 18.71
N LEU A 332 -2.46 19.59 19.62
CA LEU A 332 -3.17 18.52 20.31
C LEU A 332 -4.18 19.00 21.34
N ALA A 333 -4.09 20.25 21.81
CA ALA A 333 -5.00 20.81 22.79
C ALA A 333 -6.25 21.41 22.15
N SER A 334 -6.09 22.12 21.04
CA SER A 334 -7.18 22.78 20.32
C SER A 334 -7.75 21.98 19.16
N GLY A 335 -7.02 20.99 18.65
CA GLY A 335 -7.34 20.30 17.40
C GLY A 335 -7.13 21.16 16.15
N SER A 336 -6.58 22.37 16.28
CA SER A 336 -6.29 23.21 15.10
C SER A 336 -5.08 22.69 14.33
N HIS A 337 -5.07 22.91 13.02
CA HIS A 337 -3.98 22.46 12.16
C HIS A 337 -3.40 23.60 11.32
N ARG A 338 -2.14 23.42 10.88
CA ARG A 338 -1.40 24.31 9.98
C ARG A 338 -0.72 23.50 8.92
N VAL A 339 -0.90 23.85 7.66
CA VAL A 339 -0.15 23.24 6.55
C VAL A 339 1.30 23.75 6.59
N LEU A 340 2.25 22.83 6.69
CA LEU A 340 3.69 23.11 6.68
C LEU A 340 4.25 23.06 5.26
N HIS A 341 3.75 22.11 4.44
CA HIS A 341 4.21 21.91 3.08
C HIS A 341 3.14 21.27 2.22
N GLN A 342 3.04 21.73 0.99
CA GLN A 342 2.26 21.12 -0.10
C GLN A 342 3.16 21.04 -1.33
N PRO A 343 3.64 19.86 -1.75
CA PRO A 343 4.59 19.73 -2.84
C PRO A 343 4.06 20.24 -4.17
N SER A 344 2.78 20.08 -4.38
CA SER A 344 2.07 20.53 -5.58
C SER A 344 0.64 20.85 -5.20
N ALA A 345 0.23 22.11 -5.35
CA ALA A 345 -1.17 22.47 -5.25
C ALA A 345 -1.99 21.70 -6.30
N SER A 346 -3.27 21.47 -6.02
CA SER A 346 -4.15 20.87 -7.03
C SER A 346 -4.12 21.72 -8.32
N PRO A 347 -3.84 21.13 -9.47
CA PRO A 347 -3.94 21.84 -10.75
C PRO A 347 -5.39 22.12 -11.18
N LEU A 348 -6.36 21.58 -10.42
CA LEU A 348 -7.78 21.67 -10.72
C LEU A 348 -8.44 22.75 -9.86
N ALA A 349 -9.21 23.63 -10.49
CA ALA A 349 -10.12 24.50 -9.76
C ALA A 349 -11.27 23.68 -9.15
N PRO A 350 -11.84 24.10 -8.01
CA PRO A 350 -12.81 23.30 -7.25
C PRO A 350 -14.03 22.82 -8.06
N GLU A 351 -14.45 23.56 -9.06
CA GLU A 351 -15.56 23.23 -9.95
C GLU A 351 -15.29 22.07 -10.92
N TRP A 352 -14.02 21.68 -11.08
CA TRP A 352 -13.59 20.52 -11.87
C TRP A 352 -13.51 19.23 -11.04
N VAL A 353 -13.59 19.36 -9.72
CA VAL A 353 -13.38 18.22 -8.82
C VAL A 353 -14.67 17.44 -8.61
N SER A 354 -14.72 16.23 -9.13
CA SER A 354 -15.75 15.26 -8.78
C SER A 354 -15.51 14.74 -7.37
N ARG A 355 -16.46 15.00 -6.47
CA ARG A 355 -16.39 14.58 -5.07
C ARG A 355 -16.90 13.15 -4.91
N PRO A 356 -16.27 12.32 -4.06
CA PRO A 356 -16.72 10.97 -3.81
C PRO A 356 -18.06 10.93 -3.08
N GLU A 357 -18.96 10.07 -3.55
CA GLU A 357 -20.19 9.71 -2.87
C GLU A 357 -20.04 8.27 -2.35
N ALA A 358 -20.17 8.06 -1.04
CA ALA A 358 -20.22 6.72 -0.47
C ALA A 358 -21.50 6.01 -0.90
N ILE A 359 -21.39 4.84 -1.49
CA ILE A 359 -22.54 4.00 -1.83
C ILE A 359 -22.39 2.61 -1.18
N ARG A 360 -23.52 2.07 -0.73
CA ARG A 360 -23.67 0.69 -0.29
C ARG A 360 -24.72 0.02 -1.17
N PHE A 361 -24.49 -1.22 -1.50
CA PHE A 361 -25.37 -1.96 -2.39
C PHE A 361 -25.42 -3.44 -2.01
N PRO A 362 -26.57 -4.11 -2.20
CA PRO A 362 -26.69 -5.53 -1.99
C PRO A 362 -25.82 -6.29 -3.00
N THR A 363 -25.16 -7.34 -2.53
CA THR A 363 -24.34 -8.22 -3.34
C THR A 363 -24.74 -9.69 -3.16
N ALA A 364 -23.96 -10.61 -3.75
CA ALA A 364 -24.23 -12.03 -3.62
C ALA A 364 -24.36 -12.45 -2.13
N PRO A 365 -25.36 -13.25 -1.77
CA PRO A 365 -25.55 -13.69 -0.39
C PRO A 365 -24.36 -14.54 0.07
N GLY A 366 -24.14 -14.57 1.38
CA GLY A 366 -23.12 -15.40 1.97
C GLY A 366 -23.41 -16.90 1.85
N PRO A 367 -22.46 -17.78 2.26
CA PRO A 367 -22.57 -19.23 2.12
C PRO A 367 -23.80 -19.84 2.80
N GLY A 368 -24.32 -19.21 3.86
CA GLY A 368 -25.54 -19.57 4.55
C GLY A 368 -26.81 -18.93 3.99
N GLY A 369 -26.72 -18.16 2.90
CA GLY A 369 -27.83 -17.40 2.32
C GLY A 369 -28.12 -16.08 3.02
N GLU A 370 -27.24 -15.64 3.95
CA GLU A 370 -27.37 -14.35 4.62
C GLU A 370 -27.18 -13.18 3.64
N PRO A 371 -28.00 -12.11 3.74
CA PRO A 371 -27.83 -10.93 2.93
C PRO A 371 -26.45 -10.28 3.19
N ARG A 372 -25.82 -9.82 2.12
CA ARG A 372 -24.55 -9.10 2.17
C ARG A 372 -24.64 -7.78 1.42
N GLU A 373 -23.87 -6.82 1.88
CA GLU A 373 -23.64 -5.56 1.20
C GLU A 373 -22.14 -5.40 0.89
N ALA A 374 -21.86 -4.70 -0.19
CA ALA A 374 -20.54 -4.19 -0.52
C ALA A 374 -20.56 -2.66 -0.60
N HIS A 375 -19.38 -2.08 -0.68
CA HIS A 375 -19.17 -0.64 -0.56
C HIS A 375 -18.41 -0.12 -1.77
N ALA A 376 -18.63 1.13 -2.14
CA ALA A 376 -17.83 1.80 -3.16
C ALA A 376 -17.87 3.33 -3.00
N TRP A 377 -16.90 3.98 -3.65
CA TRP A 377 -16.90 5.42 -3.89
C TRP A 377 -17.38 5.68 -5.31
N PHE A 378 -18.47 6.43 -5.46
CA PHE A 378 -18.97 6.84 -6.75
C PHE A 378 -18.59 8.29 -7.03
N TYR A 379 -18.10 8.55 -8.23
CA TYR A 379 -17.68 9.87 -8.72
C TYR A 379 -18.49 10.22 -9.97
N PRO A 380 -19.43 11.20 -9.90
CA PRO A 380 -20.19 11.64 -11.07
C PRO A 380 -19.29 12.38 -12.07
N PRO A 381 -19.64 12.42 -13.36
CA PRO A 381 -18.99 13.30 -14.31
C PRO A 381 -19.02 14.75 -13.82
N THR A 382 -17.91 15.46 -13.95
CA THR A 382 -17.80 16.84 -13.45
C THR A 382 -16.96 17.67 -14.41
N ASN A 383 -17.62 18.57 -15.14
CA ASN A 383 -16.99 19.53 -16.04
C ASN A 383 -17.80 20.82 -16.04
N PRO A 384 -17.24 21.98 -15.65
CA PRO A 384 -17.99 23.24 -15.54
C PRO A 384 -18.40 23.85 -16.89
N HIS A 385 -17.81 23.38 -18.00
CA HIS A 385 -18.00 23.96 -19.32
C HIS A 385 -18.76 23.04 -20.27
N GLN A 386 -18.89 21.77 -19.97
CA GLN A 386 -19.50 20.75 -20.81
C GLN A 386 -20.45 19.87 -20.01
N GLN A 387 -21.52 19.44 -20.65
CA GLN A 387 -22.44 18.44 -20.09
C GLN A 387 -22.88 17.49 -21.21
N GLY A 388 -23.25 16.26 -20.84
CA GLY A 388 -23.82 15.31 -21.78
C GLY A 388 -25.14 15.80 -22.39
N PRO A 389 -25.55 15.26 -23.55
CA PRO A 389 -26.85 15.55 -24.16
C PRO A 389 -28.00 15.27 -23.18
N ALA A 390 -29.09 16.04 -23.31
CA ALA A 390 -30.25 15.88 -22.44
C ALA A 390 -30.84 14.46 -22.54
N GLY A 391 -30.96 13.80 -21.40
CA GLY A 391 -31.47 12.42 -21.29
C GLY A 391 -30.43 11.33 -21.52
N GLU A 392 -29.21 11.66 -21.90
CA GLU A 392 -28.08 10.70 -21.98
C GLU A 392 -27.49 10.46 -20.61
N ARG A 393 -27.14 9.20 -20.35
CA ARG A 393 -26.43 8.79 -19.14
C ARG A 393 -24.95 8.64 -19.43
N PRO A 394 -24.06 8.94 -18.46
CA PRO A 394 -22.62 8.84 -18.66
C PRO A 394 -22.17 7.38 -18.79
N PRO A 395 -21.12 7.12 -19.58
CA PRO A 395 -20.41 5.86 -19.51
C PRO A 395 -19.78 5.67 -18.12
N LEU A 396 -19.61 4.42 -17.70
CA LEU A 396 -19.06 4.06 -16.39
C LEU A 396 -17.72 3.38 -16.52
N ILE A 397 -16.76 3.81 -15.70
CA ILE A 397 -15.52 3.08 -15.43
C ILE A 397 -15.61 2.50 -14.01
N VAL A 398 -15.54 1.17 -13.92
CA VAL A 398 -15.42 0.44 -12.66
C VAL A 398 -13.94 0.24 -12.35
N THR A 399 -13.47 0.80 -11.26
CA THR A 399 -12.09 0.65 -10.81
C THR A 399 -12.02 -0.37 -9.68
N ILE A 400 -11.08 -1.30 -9.79
CA ILE A 400 -10.82 -2.34 -8.79
C ILE A 400 -9.41 -2.12 -8.23
N HIS A 401 -9.31 -1.91 -6.91
CA HIS A 401 -8.03 -1.73 -6.25
C HIS A 401 -7.23 -3.04 -6.22
N GLY A 402 -5.89 -2.90 -6.19
CA GLY A 402 -4.97 -4.01 -5.99
C GLY A 402 -4.83 -4.44 -4.52
N GLY A 403 -3.87 -5.30 -4.29
CA GLY A 403 -3.61 -5.90 -3.00
C GLY A 403 -3.73 -7.44 -3.09
N PRO A 404 -4.89 -8.06 -2.91
CA PRO A 404 -6.25 -7.52 -2.76
C PRO A 404 -6.59 -6.98 -1.36
N THR A 405 -5.78 -7.28 -0.33
CA THR A 405 -6.01 -6.80 1.04
C THR A 405 -5.61 -5.33 1.15
N ALA A 406 -6.46 -4.43 0.67
CA ALA A 406 -6.31 -2.97 0.66
C ALA A 406 -7.69 -2.30 0.68
N ALA A 407 -7.77 -1.00 0.45
CA ALA A 407 -9.03 -0.30 0.24
C ALA A 407 -8.85 0.92 -0.67
N ALA A 408 -9.86 1.18 -1.50
CA ALA A 408 -9.99 2.45 -2.21
C ALA A 408 -10.43 3.54 -1.24
N LYS A 409 -9.69 4.66 -1.21
CA LYS A 409 -9.95 5.80 -0.32
C LYS A 409 -10.62 6.96 -1.07
N ALA A 410 -11.35 7.78 -0.31
CA ALA A 410 -12.05 8.97 -0.80
C ALA A 410 -11.12 10.16 -1.13
N THR A 411 -9.81 9.96 -1.24
CA THR A 411 -8.83 11.02 -1.52
C THR A 411 -8.93 11.56 -2.94
N LEU A 412 -8.51 12.81 -3.15
CA LEU A 412 -8.34 13.34 -4.50
C LEU A 412 -7.36 12.45 -5.29
N SER A 413 -7.78 12.00 -6.45
CA SER A 413 -6.94 11.30 -7.42
C SER A 413 -7.06 11.98 -8.78
N LEU A 414 -5.95 12.53 -9.28
CA LEU A 414 -5.94 13.19 -10.59
C LEU A 414 -6.30 12.22 -11.72
N SER A 415 -5.97 10.93 -11.59
CA SER A 415 -6.40 9.90 -12.54
C SER A 415 -7.91 9.73 -12.57
N ARG A 416 -8.61 9.75 -11.41
CA ARG A 416 -10.07 9.72 -11.37
C ARG A 416 -10.67 11.00 -11.97
N GLN A 417 -10.10 12.17 -11.64
CA GLN A 417 -10.56 13.46 -12.18
C GLN A 417 -10.33 13.56 -13.70
N TYR A 418 -9.32 12.89 -14.22
CA TYR A 418 -9.12 12.77 -15.67
C TYR A 418 -10.34 12.16 -16.37
N TRP A 419 -10.91 11.10 -15.80
CA TRP A 419 -12.11 10.46 -16.35
C TRP A 419 -13.36 11.29 -16.14
N THR A 420 -13.58 11.78 -14.91
CA THR A 420 -14.81 12.52 -14.58
C THR A 420 -14.93 13.84 -15.34
N SER A 421 -13.80 14.54 -15.59
CA SER A 421 -13.77 15.76 -16.39
C SER A 421 -14.05 15.52 -17.88
N ARG A 422 -13.93 14.28 -18.36
CA ARG A 422 -14.21 13.85 -19.74
C ARG A 422 -15.56 13.16 -19.91
N GLY A 423 -16.45 13.30 -18.92
CA GLY A 423 -17.84 12.83 -19.00
C GLY A 423 -18.06 11.39 -18.54
N PHE A 424 -17.05 10.69 -18.01
CA PHE A 424 -17.24 9.38 -17.41
C PHE A 424 -17.71 9.50 -15.97
N ALA A 425 -18.61 8.63 -15.55
CA ALA A 425 -18.76 8.28 -14.14
C ALA A 425 -17.68 7.26 -13.76
N VAL A 426 -17.21 7.31 -12.52
CA VAL A 426 -16.26 6.32 -11.97
C VAL A 426 -16.84 5.71 -10.71
N VAL A 427 -16.74 4.39 -10.55
CA VAL A 427 -17.01 3.70 -9.28
C VAL A 427 -15.77 2.94 -8.85
N ASP A 428 -15.31 3.20 -7.64
CA ASP A 428 -14.11 2.62 -7.04
C ASP A 428 -14.56 1.64 -5.95
N VAL A 429 -14.52 0.33 -6.24
CA VAL A 429 -15.21 -0.70 -5.46
C VAL A 429 -14.34 -1.17 -4.31
N ASN A 430 -14.88 -1.12 -3.09
CA ASN A 430 -14.36 -1.81 -1.91
C ASN A 430 -15.09 -3.14 -1.75
N TYR A 431 -14.66 -4.13 -2.52
CA TYR A 431 -15.23 -5.48 -2.55
C TYR A 431 -15.00 -6.25 -1.24
N GLY A 432 -15.74 -7.32 -0.99
CA GLY A 432 -15.49 -8.24 0.12
C GLY A 432 -14.07 -8.78 0.07
N GLY A 433 -13.26 -8.44 1.09
CA GLY A 433 -11.80 -8.58 1.10
C GLY A 433 -11.08 -7.27 1.40
N SER A 434 -11.74 -6.11 1.16
CA SER A 434 -11.18 -4.80 1.45
C SER A 434 -11.00 -4.57 2.95
N THR A 435 -9.99 -3.75 3.28
CA THR A 435 -9.70 -3.31 4.66
C THR A 435 -10.57 -2.12 5.07
N SER A 436 -10.54 -1.74 6.34
CA SER A 436 -11.34 -0.66 6.95
C SER A 436 -12.82 -0.99 7.19
N TYR A 437 -13.16 -2.27 7.11
CA TYR A 437 -14.52 -2.78 7.33
C TYR A 437 -14.56 -3.93 8.35
N GLY A 438 -13.48 -4.13 9.11
CA GLY A 438 -13.30 -5.21 10.08
C GLY A 438 -12.82 -6.52 9.45
N ARG A 439 -12.34 -7.42 10.32
CA ARG A 439 -11.76 -8.72 9.92
C ARG A 439 -12.76 -9.59 9.14
N ALA A 440 -14.01 -9.64 9.59
CA ALA A 440 -15.06 -10.44 8.93
C ALA A 440 -15.31 -10.01 7.47
N TYR A 441 -15.18 -8.72 7.16
CA TYR A 441 -15.29 -8.23 5.78
C TYR A 441 -14.03 -8.57 4.98
N ARG A 442 -12.85 -8.38 5.56
CA ARG A 442 -11.57 -8.72 4.95
C ARG A 442 -11.49 -10.20 4.60
N GLU A 443 -11.95 -11.09 5.47
CA GLU A 443 -11.92 -12.52 5.26
C GLU A 443 -12.96 -13.05 4.25
N ARG A 444 -13.89 -12.23 3.76
CA ARG A 444 -14.85 -12.64 2.71
C ARG A 444 -14.16 -13.13 1.43
N LEU A 445 -12.93 -12.68 1.18
CA LEU A 445 -12.16 -13.04 0.00
C LEU A 445 -11.41 -14.37 0.16
N ASN A 446 -11.25 -14.87 1.38
CA ASN A 446 -10.53 -16.13 1.64
C ASN A 446 -11.21 -17.31 0.92
N GLY A 447 -10.45 -17.97 0.03
CA GLY A 447 -10.93 -19.02 -0.87
C GLY A 447 -11.87 -18.52 -1.99
N GLN A 448 -12.07 -17.19 -2.13
CA GLN A 448 -13.09 -16.61 -3.00
C GLN A 448 -12.54 -15.53 -3.95
N TRP A 449 -11.22 -15.35 -4.07
CA TRP A 449 -10.64 -14.41 -5.02
C TRP A 449 -10.98 -14.79 -6.47
N GLY A 450 -11.39 -13.82 -7.27
CA GLY A 450 -11.97 -14.00 -8.60
C GLY A 450 -13.46 -14.38 -8.59
N VAL A 451 -14.11 -14.44 -7.41
CA VAL A 451 -15.54 -14.72 -7.25
C VAL A 451 -16.24 -13.57 -6.53
N VAL A 452 -15.86 -13.29 -5.28
CA VAL A 452 -16.51 -12.25 -4.46
C VAL A 452 -16.20 -10.86 -5.02
N ASP A 453 -14.96 -10.59 -5.35
CA ASP A 453 -14.50 -9.33 -5.93
C ASP A 453 -15.16 -9.03 -7.29
N VAL A 454 -15.32 -10.04 -8.15
CA VAL A 454 -16.04 -9.92 -9.43
C VAL A 454 -17.53 -9.72 -9.21
N ALA A 455 -18.15 -10.51 -8.31
CA ALA A 455 -19.57 -10.38 -8.00
C ALA A 455 -19.91 -9.00 -7.44
N ASP A 456 -19.07 -8.45 -6.56
CA ASP A 456 -19.25 -7.13 -5.96
C ASP A 456 -19.07 -6.01 -6.99
N ALA A 457 -18.12 -6.16 -7.93
CA ALA A 457 -17.96 -5.24 -9.04
C ALA A 457 -19.20 -5.20 -9.95
N ILE A 458 -19.76 -6.36 -10.28
CA ILE A 458 -20.99 -6.48 -11.07
C ILE A 458 -22.19 -5.87 -10.31
N ALA A 459 -22.33 -6.18 -9.01
CA ALA A 459 -23.39 -5.64 -8.18
C ALA A 459 -23.36 -4.10 -8.09
N ALA A 460 -22.17 -3.50 -8.02
CA ALA A 460 -22.01 -2.04 -8.08
C ALA A 460 -22.56 -1.44 -9.40
N VAL A 461 -22.25 -2.10 -10.51
CA VAL A 461 -22.75 -1.69 -11.84
C VAL A 461 -24.28 -1.79 -11.90
N ASP A 462 -24.85 -2.94 -11.47
CA ASP A 462 -26.28 -3.18 -11.51
C ASP A 462 -27.05 -2.19 -10.61
N PHE A 463 -26.50 -1.85 -9.45
CA PHE A 463 -27.03 -0.81 -8.56
C PHE A 463 -27.06 0.58 -9.24
N LEU A 464 -25.97 0.96 -9.88
CA LEU A 464 -25.87 2.27 -10.56
C LEU A 464 -26.77 2.36 -11.80
N ILE A 465 -26.91 1.29 -12.55
CA ILE A 465 -27.85 1.20 -13.68
C ILE A 465 -29.31 1.24 -13.18
N GLY A 466 -29.63 0.42 -12.17
CA GLY A 466 -30.97 0.36 -11.59
C GLY A 466 -31.42 1.70 -11.01
N SER A 467 -30.48 2.50 -10.49
CA SER A 467 -30.73 3.87 -10.02
C SER A 467 -30.72 4.93 -11.13
N GLY A 468 -30.47 4.54 -12.37
CA GLY A 468 -30.50 5.44 -13.53
C GLY A 468 -29.31 6.40 -13.63
N ARG A 469 -28.19 6.10 -12.97
CA ARG A 469 -27.04 7.01 -12.88
C ARG A 469 -26.05 6.86 -14.03
N VAL A 470 -26.00 5.70 -14.71
CA VAL A 470 -25.02 5.38 -15.75
C VAL A 470 -25.66 4.67 -16.93
N ASP A 471 -24.97 4.66 -18.07
CA ASP A 471 -25.39 3.98 -19.30
C ASP A 471 -25.06 2.48 -19.21
N PRO A 472 -26.04 1.57 -19.34
CA PRO A 472 -25.84 0.13 -19.28
C PRO A 472 -24.99 -0.43 -20.43
N GLU A 473 -24.91 0.25 -21.57
CA GLU A 473 -24.19 -0.20 -22.77
C GLU A 473 -22.75 0.33 -22.84
N ARG A 474 -22.35 1.28 -21.97
CA ARG A 474 -21.01 1.85 -21.95
C ARG A 474 -20.37 1.70 -20.58
N VAL A 475 -20.09 0.44 -20.19
CA VAL A 475 -19.47 0.08 -18.91
C VAL A 475 -18.14 -0.62 -19.14
N ALA A 476 -17.05 -0.02 -18.66
CA ALA A 476 -15.72 -0.60 -18.65
C ALA A 476 -15.29 -1.00 -17.23
N ILE A 477 -14.44 -2.03 -17.13
CA ILE A 477 -13.77 -2.43 -15.88
C ILE A 477 -12.27 -2.22 -16.03
N ARG A 478 -11.61 -1.71 -14.99
CA ARG A 478 -10.15 -1.57 -14.94
C ARG A 478 -9.61 -1.86 -13.55
N GLY A 479 -8.37 -2.35 -13.52
CA GLY A 479 -7.67 -2.57 -12.26
C GLY A 479 -6.20 -2.86 -12.47
N GLY A 480 -5.41 -2.64 -11.41
CA GLY A 480 -3.98 -2.94 -11.38
C GLY A 480 -3.69 -4.11 -10.44
N SER A 481 -2.66 -4.92 -10.76
CA SER A 481 -2.25 -6.04 -9.89
C SER A 481 -3.39 -7.03 -9.63
N ALA A 482 -3.77 -7.27 -8.38
CA ALA A 482 -4.94 -8.06 -8.03
C ALA A 482 -6.23 -7.53 -8.67
N GLY A 483 -6.40 -6.21 -8.82
CA GLY A 483 -7.52 -5.63 -9.55
C GLY A 483 -7.47 -5.91 -11.07
N GLY A 484 -6.28 -6.07 -11.61
CA GLY A 484 -6.08 -6.54 -12.99
C GLY A 484 -6.54 -7.99 -13.18
N TYR A 485 -6.25 -8.86 -12.22
CA TYR A 485 -6.79 -10.22 -12.19
C TYR A 485 -8.34 -10.20 -12.13
N THR A 486 -8.93 -9.40 -11.23
CA THR A 486 -10.40 -9.25 -11.17
C THR A 486 -10.98 -8.75 -12.48
N THR A 487 -10.29 -7.82 -13.17
CA THR A 487 -10.67 -7.34 -14.51
C THR A 487 -10.68 -8.49 -15.53
N LEU A 488 -9.61 -9.27 -15.58
CA LEU A 488 -9.50 -10.43 -16.49
C LEU A 488 -10.56 -11.50 -16.15
N ALA A 489 -10.75 -11.82 -14.87
CA ALA A 489 -11.75 -12.77 -14.42
C ALA A 489 -13.18 -12.31 -14.75
N ALA A 490 -13.47 -11.01 -14.60
CA ALA A 490 -14.76 -10.45 -14.97
C ALA A 490 -15.07 -10.58 -16.47
N LEU A 491 -14.07 -10.44 -17.33
CA LEU A 491 -14.22 -10.63 -18.78
C LEU A 491 -14.24 -12.10 -19.21
N ALA A 492 -13.48 -12.96 -18.52
CA ALA A 492 -13.42 -14.39 -18.82
C ALA A 492 -14.71 -15.14 -18.42
N PHE A 493 -15.31 -14.77 -17.29
CA PHE A 493 -16.41 -15.52 -16.68
C PHE A 493 -17.78 -14.84 -16.74
N HIS A 494 -17.81 -13.53 -17.14
CA HIS A 494 -19.05 -12.74 -17.15
C HIS A 494 -19.09 -11.81 -18.37
N HIS A 495 -20.30 -11.37 -18.77
CA HIS A 495 -20.53 -10.51 -19.94
C HIS A 495 -21.16 -9.15 -19.55
N ARG A 496 -20.82 -8.66 -18.35
CA ARG A 496 -21.39 -7.41 -17.84
C ARG A 496 -20.72 -6.17 -18.39
N PHE A 497 -19.43 -6.26 -18.67
CA PHE A 497 -18.57 -5.17 -19.14
C PHE A 497 -18.46 -5.17 -20.65
N LYS A 498 -18.24 -4.01 -21.26
CA LYS A 498 -18.07 -3.83 -22.72
C LYS A 498 -16.61 -3.59 -23.11
N ALA A 499 -15.76 -3.34 -22.16
CA ALA A 499 -14.32 -3.18 -22.33
C ALA A 499 -13.59 -3.44 -21.02
N GLY A 500 -12.33 -3.84 -21.09
CA GLY A 500 -11.45 -3.97 -19.93
C GLY A 500 -10.10 -3.29 -20.13
N ALA A 501 -9.52 -2.81 -19.00
CA ALA A 501 -8.13 -2.39 -18.95
C ALA A 501 -7.40 -3.14 -17.83
N ASN A 502 -6.52 -4.03 -18.21
CA ASN A 502 -5.66 -4.80 -17.33
C ASN A 502 -4.31 -4.09 -17.16
N LEU A 503 -4.03 -3.63 -15.95
CA LEU A 503 -2.75 -3.03 -15.61
C LEU A 503 -1.94 -4.04 -14.79
N TYR A 504 -0.94 -4.65 -15.41
CA TYR A 504 -0.04 -5.63 -14.76
C TYR A 504 -0.76 -6.65 -13.86
N GLY A 505 -1.88 -7.18 -14.33
CA GLY A 505 -2.69 -8.16 -13.58
C GLY A 505 -2.29 -9.61 -13.87
N VAL A 506 -2.75 -10.50 -13.00
CA VAL A 506 -2.48 -11.94 -13.06
C VAL A 506 -3.42 -12.62 -14.05
N SER A 507 -2.88 -13.40 -15.00
CA SER A 507 -3.67 -14.18 -15.95
C SER A 507 -3.65 -15.69 -15.66
N ASP A 508 -2.56 -16.19 -15.07
CA ASP A 508 -2.35 -17.58 -14.67
C ASP A 508 -1.89 -17.64 -13.21
N LEU A 509 -2.75 -18.14 -12.32
CA LEU A 509 -2.49 -18.25 -10.90
C LEU A 509 -1.42 -19.28 -10.56
N ALA A 510 -1.36 -20.40 -11.29
CA ALA A 510 -0.35 -21.41 -11.05
C ALA A 510 1.05 -20.92 -11.44
N ALA A 511 1.16 -20.19 -12.56
CA ALA A 511 2.41 -19.57 -12.98
C ALA A 511 2.83 -18.46 -12.01
N LEU A 512 1.89 -17.66 -11.48
CA LEU A 512 2.19 -16.67 -10.44
C LEU A 512 2.74 -17.35 -9.19
N ALA A 513 2.06 -18.34 -8.63
CA ALA A 513 2.50 -19.07 -7.42
C ALA A 513 3.92 -19.65 -7.57
N ALA A 514 4.30 -20.06 -8.77
CA ALA A 514 5.64 -20.61 -9.06
C ALA A 514 6.73 -19.54 -9.18
N THR A 515 6.38 -18.28 -9.49
CA THR A 515 7.33 -17.20 -9.81
C THR A 515 7.29 -16.03 -8.84
N SER A 516 6.31 -15.96 -7.94
CA SER A 516 6.17 -14.90 -6.94
C SER A 516 7.38 -14.81 -6.01
N HIS A 517 7.71 -13.58 -5.61
CA HIS A 517 8.70 -13.33 -4.57
C HIS A 517 8.27 -13.91 -3.21
N LYS A 518 9.24 -14.11 -2.32
CA LYS A 518 9.03 -14.84 -1.06
C LYS A 518 7.81 -14.33 -0.27
N PHE A 519 7.63 -13.01 -0.14
CA PHE A 519 6.56 -12.44 0.69
C PHE A 519 5.15 -12.88 0.23
N GLU A 520 4.87 -12.95 -1.07
CA GLU A 520 3.54 -13.34 -1.58
C GLU A 520 3.41 -14.78 -2.05
N ARG A 521 4.51 -15.55 -2.06
CA ARG A 521 4.54 -16.90 -2.66
C ARG A 521 3.43 -17.83 -2.18
N GLN A 522 2.95 -17.67 -0.97
CA GLN A 522 1.87 -18.48 -0.41
C GLN A 522 0.60 -17.68 -0.08
N TYR A 523 0.51 -16.45 -0.56
CA TYR A 523 -0.68 -15.65 -0.36
C TYR A 523 -1.90 -16.25 -1.07
N ASP A 524 -1.70 -16.88 -2.22
CA ASP A 524 -2.76 -17.60 -2.95
C ASP A 524 -3.40 -18.72 -2.12
N VAL A 525 -2.69 -19.30 -1.14
CA VAL A 525 -3.25 -20.34 -0.27
C VAL A 525 -4.42 -19.82 0.55
N SER A 526 -4.36 -18.58 1.04
CA SER A 526 -5.50 -17.97 1.74
C SER A 526 -6.57 -17.47 0.77
N LEU A 527 -6.17 -16.89 -0.38
CA LEU A 527 -7.09 -16.27 -1.32
C LEU A 527 -7.89 -17.28 -2.18
N ILE A 528 -7.27 -18.42 -2.50
CA ILE A 528 -7.85 -19.41 -3.42
C ILE A 528 -8.02 -20.75 -2.72
N GLY A 529 -7.02 -21.19 -1.99
CA GLY A 529 -6.93 -22.48 -1.33
C GLY A 529 -5.56 -23.13 -1.52
N PRO A 530 -5.30 -24.28 -0.88
CA PRO A 530 -4.07 -25.04 -1.06
C PRO A 530 -3.80 -25.31 -2.55
N PRO A 531 -2.52 -25.42 -2.97
CA PRO A 531 -2.16 -25.67 -4.37
C PRO A 531 -2.88 -26.91 -4.92
N ASP A 532 -3.79 -26.67 -5.86
CA ASP A 532 -4.55 -27.67 -6.62
C ASP A 532 -4.61 -27.21 -8.07
N GLU A 533 -4.02 -27.99 -8.98
CA GLU A 533 -3.92 -27.62 -10.40
C GLU A 533 -5.29 -27.39 -11.03
N ALA A 534 -6.28 -28.21 -10.72
CA ALA A 534 -7.62 -28.08 -11.28
C ALA A 534 -8.31 -26.81 -10.79
N LEU A 535 -8.20 -26.49 -9.48
CA LEU A 535 -8.75 -25.28 -8.90
C LEU A 535 -8.07 -24.02 -9.48
N TYR A 536 -6.74 -23.99 -9.52
CA TYR A 536 -5.99 -22.84 -10.03
C TYR A 536 -6.29 -22.58 -11.51
N ARG A 537 -6.35 -23.64 -12.33
CA ARG A 537 -6.77 -23.52 -13.75
C ARG A 537 -8.21 -23.02 -13.88
N ALA A 538 -9.12 -23.54 -13.07
CA ALA A 538 -10.53 -23.13 -13.11
C ALA A 538 -10.75 -21.65 -12.71
N ARG A 539 -9.79 -21.04 -12.00
CA ARG A 539 -9.82 -19.64 -11.58
C ARG A 539 -8.91 -18.72 -12.41
N SER A 540 -8.06 -19.29 -13.30
CA SER A 540 -7.13 -18.52 -14.13
C SER A 540 -7.77 -18.09 -15.45
N PRO A 541 -7.91 -16.78 -15.73
CA PRO A 541 -8.51 -16.27 -16.96
C PRO A 541 -7.88 -16.82 -18.24
N LEU A 542 -6.56 -17.10 -18.22
CA LEU A 542 -5.81 -17.66 -19.37
C LEU A 542 -6.39 -18.97 -19.91
N TYR A 543 -7.06 -19.77 -19.08
CA TYR A 543 -7.64 -21.05 -19.50
C TYR A 543 -9.12 -20.97 -19.89
N HIS A 544 -9.71 -19.78 -19.90
CA HIS A 544 -11.12 -19.52 -20.20
C HIS A 544 -11.31 -18.48 -21.30
N LEU A 545 -10.50 -18.59 -22.34
CA LEU A 545 -10.46 -17.63 -23.45
C LEU A 545 -11.78 -17.55 -24.23
N GLU A 546 -12.60 -18.60 -24.17
CA GLU A 546 -13.93 -18.64 -24.79
C GLU A 546 -14.87 -17.59 -24.21
N GLY A 547 -14.63 -17.14 -22.97
CA GLY A 547 -15.41 -16.09 -22.32
C GLY A 547 -15.02 -14.66 -22.76
N PHE A 548 -13.80 -14.49 -23.30
CA PHE A 548 -13.37 -13.18 -23.79
C PHE A 548 -14.04 -12.83 -25.12
N THR A 549 -15.11 -12.07 -25.06
CA THR A 549 -15.82 -11.52 -26.21
C THR A 549 -15.61 -10.02 -26.35
N GLU A 550 -15.22 -9.36 -25.27
CA GLU A 550 -15.11 -7.91 -25.17
C GLU A 550 -13.64 -7.45 -25.32
N PRO A 551 -13.40 -6.27 -25.90
CA PRO A 551 -12.05 -5.73 -26.08
C PRO A 551 -11.28 -5.52 -24.77
N LEU A 552 -9.96 -5.79 -24.81
CA LEU A 552 -9.06 -5.64 -23.67
C LEU A 552 -7.83 -4.80 -24.04
N ILE A 553 -7.49 -3.79 -23.22
CA ILE A 553 -6.15 -3.18 -23.23
C ILE A 553 -5.34 -3.69 -22.05
N THR A 554 -4.09 -4.10 -22.31
CA THR A 554 -3.14 -4.55 -21.28
C THR A 554 -1.94 -3.62 -21.24
N LEU A 555 -1.59 -3.15 -20.02
CA LEU A 555 -0.51 -2.22 -19.74
C LEU A 555 0.46 -2.86 -18.74
N GLN A 556 1.77 -2.95 -19.05
CA GLN A 556 2.74 -3.70 -18.26
C GLN A 556 4.06 -2.94 -18.11
N GLY A 557 4.73 -3.07 -16.98
CA GLY A 557 6.11 -2.61 -16.77
C GLY A 557 7.11 -3.72 -17.11
N SER A 558 8.18 -3.40 -17.86
CA SER A 558 9.16 -4.41 -18.32
C SER A 558 10.01 -4.99 -17.20
N GLU A 559 10.16 -4.27 -16.07
CA GLU A 559 10.95 -4.69 -14.90
C GLU A 559 10.08 -5.10 -13.69
N ASP A 560 8.81 -5.46 -13.93
CA ASP A 560 7.89 -5.88 -12.87
C ASP A 560 8.32 -7.25 -12.30
N ARG A 561 8.59 -7.28 -10.99
CA ARG A 561 8.98 -8.50 -10.25
C ARG A 561 7.89 -8.99 -9.31
N VAL A 562 6.80 -8.25 -9.18
CA VAL A 562 5.64 -8.64 -8.38
C VAL A 562 4.71 -9.48 -9.25
N VAL A 563 4.28 -8.94 -10.39
CA VAL A 563 3.58 -9.67 -11.45
C VAL A 563 4.44 -9.64 -12.71
N PRO A 564 5.19 -10.71 -13.00
CA PRO A 564 6.13 -10.72 -14.12
C PRO A 564 5.45 -10.44 -15.46
N PRO A 565 6.14 -9.75 -16.41
CA PRO A 565 5.59 -9.40 -17.72
C PRO A 565 5.04 -10.59 -18.53
N GLU A 566 5.52 -11.80 -18.24
CA GLU A 566 5.01 -13.05 -18.82
C GLU A 566 3.50 -13.21 -18.60
N GLN A 567 2.96 -12.79 -17.46
CA GLN A 567 1.53 -12.86 -17.17
C GLN A 567 0.71 -12.07 -18.21
N SER A 568 1.18 -10.88 -18.56
CA SER A 568 0.55 -10.03 -19.59
C SER A 568 0.78 -10.57 -21.00
N ARG A 569 1.99 -11.04 -21.31
CA ARG A 569 2.31 -11.60 -22.65
C ARG A 569 1.50 -12.84 -22.96
N LEU A 570 1.36 -13.77 -21.99
CA LEU A 570 0.58 -15.00 -22.16
C LEU A 570 -0.87 -14.71 -22.52
N ILE A 571 -1.55 -13.81 -21.81
CA ILE A 571 -2.95 -13.50 -22.11
C ILE A 571 -3.09 -12.76 -23.44
N VAL A 572 -2.18 -11.83 -23.75
CA VAL A 572 -2.19 -11.08 -25.03
C VAL A 572 -1.99 -12.01 -26.22
N GLU A 573 -1.00 -12.91 -26.17
CA GLU A 573 -0.75 -13.92 -27.23
C GLU A 573 -1.96 -14.84 -27.41
N ALA A 574 -2.59 -15.26 -26.33
CA ALA A 574 -3.76 -16.12 -26.36
C ALA A 574 -4.99 -15.43 -26.98
N LEU A 575 -5.21 -14.13 -26.68
CA LEU A 575 -6.26 -13.33 -27.30
C LEU A 575 -5.98 -13.06 -28.77
N ASP A 576 -4.71 -12.78 -29.14
CA ASP A 576 -4.30 -12.59 -30.54
C ASP A 576 -4.60 -13.82 -31.37
N ALA A 577 -4.21 -15.01 -30.89
CA ALA A 577 -4.45 -16.29 -31.57
C ALA A 577 -5.95 -16.59 -31.78
N ARG A 578 -6.83 -16.05 -30.95
CA ARG A 578 -8.29 -16.21 -31.05
C ARG A 578 -8.99 -15.12 -31.85
N GLY A 579 -8.28 -14.08 -32.24
CA GLY A 579 -8.86 -12.93 -32.94
C GLY A 579 -9.74 -12.05 -32.06
N VAL A 580 -9.51 -12.04 -30.75
CA VAL A 580 -10.22 -11.14 -29.82
C VAL A 580 -9.60 -9.75 -29.92
N PRO A 581 -10.42 -8.68 -30.01
CA PRO A 581 -9.89 -7.31 -30.05
C PRO A 581 -9.07 -6.98 -28.82
N HIS A 582 -7.81 -6.58 -29.00
CA HIS A 582 -6.94 -6.23 -27.87
C HIS A 582 -5.86 -5.22 -28.25
N ALA A 583 -5.35 -4.52 -27.22
CA ALA A 583 -4.18 -3.66 -27.29
C ALA A 583 -3.17 -4.03 -26.20
N TYR A 584 -1.88 -3.84 -26.45
CA TYR A 584 -0.82 -4.09 -25.49
C TYR A 584 0.24 -3.01 -25.53
N ILE A 585 0.62 -2.50 -24.38
CA ILE A 585 1.75 -1.57 -24.21
C ILE A 585 2.62 -2.06 -23.06
N GLU A 586 3.90 -2.32 -23.35
CA GLU A 586 4.92 -2.60 -22.35
C GLU A 586 5.80 -1.35 -22.19
N PHE A 587 5.92 -0.86 -20.95
CA PHE A 587 6.66 0.34 -20.60
C PHE A 587 8.05 -0.02 -20.10
N GLU A 588 9.06 0.34 -20.87
CA GLU A 588 10.46 0.05 -20.57
C GLU A 588 10.91 0.73 -19.27
N GLY A 589 11.60 -0.03 -18.39
CA GLY A 589 12.13 0.45 -17.13
C GLY A 589 11.08 0.71 -16.02
N GLU A 590 9.79 0.49 -16.32
CA GLU A 590 8.76 0.50 -15.27
C GLU A 590 8.68 -0.84 -14.56
N GLN A 591 8.29 -0.76 -13.30
CA GLN A 591 8.13 -1.89 -12.39
C GLN A 591 6.64 -2.15 -12.12
N HIS A 592 6.33 -2.75 -10.95
CA HIS A 592 4.94 -2.91 -10.52
C HIS A 592 4.31 -1.55 -10.20
N GLY A 593 3.48 -1.03 -11.13
CA GLY A 593 2.97 0.35 -11.16
C GLY A 593 3.94 1.34 -11.83
N PHE A 594 3.39 2.28 -12.59
CA PHE A 594 4.15 3.27 -13.37
C PHE A 594 4.56 4.45 -12.50
N ARG A 595 5.79 4.91 -12.66
CA ARG A 595 6.41 5.97 -11.85
C ARG A 595 6.97 7.12 -12.67
N GLN A 596 7.32 6.88 -13.92
CA GLN A 596 7.82 7.90 -14.83
C GLN A 596 6.65 8.70 -15.42
N ALA A 597 6.74 10.04 -15.38
CA ALA A 597 5.65 10.92 -15.80
C ALA A 597 5.15 10.63 -17.22
N ALA A 598 6.07 10.42 -18.17
CA ALA A 598 5.71 10.13 -19.56
C ALA A 598 4.89 8.83 -19.69
N ASN A 599 5.25 7.79 -18.95
CA ASN A 599 4.58 6.50 -18.97
C ASN A 599 3.20 6.56 -18.29
N ILE A 600 3.09 7.31 -17.17
CA ILE A 600 1.80 7.56 -16.50
C ILE A 600 0.83 8.27 -17.45
N ILE A 601 1.28 9.31 -18.14
CA ILE A 601 0.49 10.06 -19.12
C ILE A 601 0.08 9.14 -20.26
N ARG A 602 1.05 8.43 -20.87
CA ARG A 602 0.78 7.53 -21.99
C ARG A 602 -0.21 6.43 -21.64
N ALA A 603 -0.10 5.83 -20.45
CA ALA A 603 -1.04 4.81 -19.98
C ALA A 603 -2.48 5.35 -19.91
N GLN A 604 -2.65 6.54 -19.32
CA GLN A 604 -3.97 7.17 -19.18
C GLN A 604 -4.58 7.56 -20.54
N GLU A 605 -3.79 8.12 -21.45
CA GLU A 605 -4.20 8.50 -22.79
C GLU A 605 -4.52 7.28 -23.67
N ALA A 606 -3.73 6.22 -23.55
CA ALA A 606 -3.96 4.97 -24.25
C ALA A 606 -5.31 4.34 -23.91
N GLU A 607 -5.67 4.32 -22.62
CA GLU A 607 -6.98 3.85 -22.19
C GLU A 607 -8.10 4.74 -22.73
N LEU A 608 -7.95 6.09 -22.70
CA LEU A 608 -8.97 6.99 -23.22
C LEU A 608 -9.19 6.81 -24.74
N TYR A 609 -8.10 6.68 -25.50
CA TYR A 609 -8.19 6.36 -26.93
C TYR A 609 -8.91 5.03 -27.15
N PHE A 610 -8.52 3.99 -26.40
CA PHE A 610 -9.13 2.66 -26.48
C PHE A 610 -10.64 2.71 -26.20
N TYR A 611 -11.06 3.33 -25.11
CA TYR A 611 -12.50 3.48 -24.81
C TYR A 611 -13.24 4.32 -25.84
N GLY A 612 -12.59 5.35 -26.42
CA GLY A 612 -13.15 6.13 -27.51
C GLY A 612 -13.53 5.25 -28.72
N GLN A 613 -12.65 4.32 -29.09
CA GLN A 613 -12.93 3.38 -30.19
C GLN A 613 -14.07 2.40 -29.85
N ILE A 614 -14.13 1.91 -28.61
CA ILE A 614 -15.12 0.91 -28.21
C ILE A 614 -16.52 1.54 -28.01
N PHE A 615 -16.58 2.71 -27.38
CA PHE A 615 -17.84 3.38 -27.04
C PHE A 615 -18.31 4.36 -28.12
N GLY A 616 -17.56 4.48 -29.24
CA GLY A 616 -17.96 5.26 -30.40
C GLY A 616 -17.90 6.77 -30.20
N PHE A 617 -16.88 7.28 -29.53
CA PHE A 617 -16.62 8.72 -29.40
C PHE A 617 -15.16 9.08 -29.72
N THR A 618 -14.95 10.32 -30.16
CA THR A 618 -13.61 10.88 -30.36
C THR A 618 -13.24 11.73 -29.15
N PRO A 619 -12.12 11.42 -28.44
CA PRO A 619 -11.61 12.28 -27.39
C PRO A 619 -11.35 13.71 -27.90
N ALA A 620 -11.59 14.71 -27.05
CA ALA A 620 -11.23 16.09 -27.36
C ALA A 620 -9.72 16.33 -27.29
N ASP A 621 -9.01 15.50 -26.55
CA ASP A 621 -7.54 15.53 -26.43
C ASP A 621 -6.89 15.01 -27.71
N VAL A 622 -5.72 15.57 -28.06
CA VAL A 622 -4.86 15.02 -29.12
C VAL A 622 -4.05 13.88 -28.51
N ILE A 623 -4.42 12.66 -28.85
CA ILE A 623 -3.85 11.43 -28.29
C ILE A 623 -3.17 10.64 -29.42
N ASP A 624 -1.94 10.15 -29.14
CA ASP A 624 -1.28 9.20 -30.02
C ASP A 624 -2.10 7.90 -30.08
N PRO A 625 -2.49 7.44 -31.28
CA PRO A 625 -3.29 6.23 -31.44
C PRO A 625 -2.65 5.00 -30.79
N VAL A 626 -3.48 4.07 -30.36
CA VAL A 626 -3.08 2.73 -29.93
C VAL A 626 -3.55 1.74 -30.97
N GLU A 627 -2.69 0.83 -31.40
CA GLU A 627 -3.09 -0.26 -32.27
C GLU A 627 -3.99 -1.23 -31.49
N ILE A 628 -5.25 -1.35 -31.93
CA ILE A 628 -6.18 -2.36 -31.42
C ILE A 628 -6.25 -3.47 -32.46
N ARG A 629 -5.60 -4.60 -32.16
CA ARG A 629 -5.60 -5.77 -33.06
C ARG A 629 -7.00 -6.36 -33.11
N HIS A 630 -7.37 -6.93 -34.26
CA HIS A 630 -8.67 -7.56 -34.52
C HIS A 630 -9.90 -6.65 -34.32
N TRP A 631 -9.71 -5.33 -34.14
CA TRP A 631 -10.80 -4.36 -34.12
C TRP A 631 -11.19 -4.01 -35.57
N PRO A 632 -12.49 -4.00 -35.93
CA PRO A 632 -12.91 -3.61 -37.25
C PRO A 632 -12.40 -2.19 -37.58
N ARG A 633 -11.61 -2.04 -38.63
CA ARG A 633 -11.27 -0.72 -39.17
C ARG A 633 -12.46 -0.27 -40.01
N GLU A 634 -13.10 0.82 -39.65
CA GLU A 634 -14.09 1.50 -40.50
C GLU A 634 -13.45 2.00 -41.82
#